data_a55f9302d0f2975c99d49ba21bb956e4
#
_entry.id   a55f9302d0f2975c99d49ba21bb956e4
#
_cell.length_a   1.000
_cell.length_b   1.000
_cell.length_c   1.000
_cell.angle_alpha   90.00
_cell.angle_beta   90.00
_cell.angle_gamma   90.00
#
_symmetry.space_group_name_H-M   'P 1'
#
loop_
_entity.id
_entity.type
_entity.pdbx_description
1 polymer ?
#
loop_
_entity_poly.entity_id
_entity_poly.type
_entity_poly.pdbx_seq_one_letter_code
_entity_poly.pdbx_strand_id
1 'polypeptide(L)'
;MRTHKILVILVGLVFIGSPIKADDDVRIGKQNIKLSSNQMTPEALWAMGRIGGYEASADGKQIVYQVGYYSVKANKSQQKIAIINADGTGNTTLTTGTKSETDPTWYQGKIAFLSGGQIWTMNPDGTDRKQISKTEKDIEGFKFSPDGKKVILLHSLDFNDIIQKNPDDLPKATGRLVTDLMYRHWDHYVESIQHPFVAEVTEEGIKDGIDILKGEPYECPMEPFGGMEQLAWSPDSKTIAYTCRKKTGLAYSISTYSDIYIYNIGTRETKNLCKPAGYVEPEIEPSKTMKYQKVNAKENLANNVGYDTNPQFSPDGQYIAWLSMERNGYEADRNRLCCYNLATGEKRYLTESFDSNVDDYVWSDNKDTQIYFIGVWHATENLYAVNWKGELKQLTDTWDDFGSIRLMNNGMQLVMERHNFTAPADLYIVTPNFKKPEKTTIVQLTFENKHILDQLAKPTVQQRWVKTSDGKEMLTWIILPPNFDESKKYPTLLFCEGGPQSPVSQFWSYRWNFMIMASQGYVVVAPNRRGLPGFGQEWLEEISGDWTGQCMKDYLAAIDDAANNLSYIDKDKLGAVGASFGGFSVYYLAGHHDKRFKCFIAHDGAFNLEAMYTETEENWFSNWEYDDAYWNKDRTANADKTYKNSPHLFVDKWDTPILCIHGEKD
;
A
#
# COMPACT_ATOMS: atom_id res chain seq x y z
N MET A 1 12.89 48.83 -17.04
CA MET A 1 13.53 47.74 -17.76
C MET A 1 14.85 47.40 -17.04
N ARG A 2 14.86 46.41 -16.17
CA ARG A 2 16.07 45.81 -15.61
C ARG A 2 16.02 44.32 -15.90
N THR A 3 16.79 43.93 -16.88
CA THR A 3 17.00 42.54 -17.30
C THR A 3 17.78 41.78 -16.20
N HIS A 4 17.14 40.87 -15.50
CA HIS A 4 17.82 39.91 -14.65
C HIS A 4 18.32 38.78 -15.52
N LYS A 5 19.63 38.65 -15.62
CA LYS A 5 20.28 37.50 -16.27
C LYS A 5 20.17 36.30 -15.31
N ILE A 6 19.43 35.29 -15.73
CA ILE A 6 19.44 33.96 -15.10
C ILE A 6 20.75 33.30 -15.50
N LEU A 7 21.64 33.08 -14.55
CA LEU A 7 22.87 32.33 -14.73
C LEU A 7 22.55 30.83 -14.53
N VAL A 8 22.36 30.11 -15.63
CA VAL A 8 22.29 28.64 -15.60
C VAL A 8 23.72 28.12 -15.54
N ILE A 9 24.12 27.62 -14.39
CA ILE A 9 25.39 26.91 -14.24
C ILE A 9 25.12 25.43 -14.60
N LEU A 10 25.39 25.05 -15.84
CA LEU A 10 25.51 23.66 -16.25
C LEU A 10 26.84 23.12 -15.71
N VAL A 11 26.84 22.42 -14.60
CA VAL A 11 27.95 21.58 -14.17
C VAL A 11 27.84 20.25 -14.92
N GLY A 12 28.47 20.17 -16.06
CA GLY A 12 28.65 18.90 -16.78
C GLY A 12 29.65 18.02 -16.04
N LEU A 13 29.18 17.15 -15.15
CA LEU A 13 29.96 16.01 -14.65
C LEU A 13 29.97 14.92 -15.73
N VAL A 14 31.04 14.88 -16.52
CA VAL A 14 31.31 13.73 -17.38
C VAL A 14 31.71 12.57 -16.46
N PHE A 15 30.76 11.72 -16.10
CA PHE A 15 31.08 10.42 -15.55
C PHE A 15 31.60 9.52 -16.68
N ILE A 16 32.91 9.35 -16.74
CA ILE A 16 33.53 8.22 -17.45
C ILE A 16 33.22 6.99 -16.58
N GLY A 17 32.05 6.42 -16.76
CA GLY A 17 31.65 5.17 -16.13
C GLY A 17 32.40 4.01 -16.74
N SER A 18 33.49 3.57 -16.09
CA SER A 18 33.92 2.18 -16.25
C SER A 18 32.73 1.31 -15.83
N PRO A 19 32.36 0.25 -16.57
CA PRO A 19 31.30 -0.66 -16.10
C PRO A 19 31.80 -1.27 -14.79
N ILE A 20 31.17 -0.84 -13.67
CA ILE A 20 31.34 -1.52 -12.40
C ILE A 20 30.74 -2.90 -12.64
N LYS A 21 31.58 -3.94 -12.71
CA LYS A 21 31.11 -5.32 -12.62
C LYS A 21 30.28 -5.40 -11.37
N ALA A 22 29.02 -5.83 -11.52
CA ALA A 22 28.13 -6.10 -10.41
C ALA A 22 28.85 -7.08 -9.48
N ASP A 23 29.20 -6.61 -8.28
CA ASP A 23 29.82 -7.42 -7.26
C ASP A 23 28.68 -8.23 -6.60
N ASP A 24 28.38 -9.40 -7.17
CA ASP A 24 27.29 -10.28 -6.70
C ASP A 24 27.59 -10.91 -5.32
N ASP A 25 28.80 -10.67 -4.79
CA ASP A 25 29.27 -11.23 -3.53
C ASP A 25 29.14 -10.28 -2.32
N VAL A 26 28.51 -9.12 -2.47
CA VAL A 26 28.32 -8.20 -1.33
C VAL A 26 27.27 -8.74 -0.38
N ARG A 27 27.69 -9.07 0.84
CA ARG A 27 26.80 -9.44 1.94
C ARG A 27 26.19 -8.18 2.56
N ILE A 28 24.87 -8.08 2.56
CA ILE A 28 24.08 -7.02 3.19
C ILE A 28 23.31 -7.61 4.37
N GLY A 29 23.39 -6.96 5.51
CA GLY A 29 22.72 -7.41 6.75
C GLY A 29 22.64 -6.28 7.76
N LYS A 30 22.29 -6.62 8.98
CA LYS A 30 22.13 -5.66 10.08
C LYS A 30 23.38 -4.81 10.28
N GLN A 31 23.19 -3.50 10.27
CA GLN A 31 24.27 -2.53 10.40
C GLN A 31 24.37 -2.00 11.83
N ASN A 32 25.52 -2.18 12.46
CA ASN A 32 25.81 -1.62 13.78
C ASN A 32 26.51 -0.26 13.59
N ILE A 33 25.74 0.77 13.29
CA ILE A 33 26.27 2.13 13.12
C ILE A 33 26.34 2.87 14.46
N LYS A 34 27.38 3.70 14.59
CA LYS A 34 27.48 4.70 15.65
C LYS A 34 27.22 6.07 15.04
N LEU A 35 26.16 6.72 15.51
CA LEU A 35 25.77 8.04 15.01
C LEU A 35 26.72 9.12 15.55
N SER A 36 27.00 10.11 14.72
CA SER A 36 27.84 11.28 15.11
C SER A 36 27.05 12.30 15.95
N SER A 37 25.74 12.25 15.90
CA SER A 37 24.81 13.09 16.68
C SER A 37 23.54 12.32 17.01
N ASN A 38 22.69 12.90 17.84
CA ASN A 38 21.38 12.33 18.14
C ASN A 38 20.27 12.78 17.18
N GLN A 39 20.63 13.36 16.05
CA GLN A 39 19.68 13.75 15.01
C GLN A 39 19.47 12.60 14.03
N MET A 40 18.22 12.39 13.63
CA MET A 40 17.89 11.45 12.56
C MET A 40 18.42 11.96 11.22
N THR A 41 19.13 11.09 10.49
CA THR A 41 19.70 11.40 9.18
C THR A 41 19.26 10.35 8.14
N PRO A 42 19.38 10.63 6.83
CA PRO A 42 19.14 9.63 5.79
C PRO A 42 19.99 8.37 5.97
N GLU A 43 21.25 8.51 6.40
CA GLU A 43 22.13 7.36 6.64
C GLU A 43 21.62 6.47 7.80
N ALA A 44 21.12 7.10 8.88
CA ALA A 44 20.51 6.37 9.99
C ALA A 44 19.24 5.63 9.52
N LEU A 45 18.40 6.27 8.70
CA LEU A 45 17.19 5.67 8.15
C LEU A 45 17.50 4.47 7.25
N TRP A 46 18.49 4.61 6.35
CA TRP A 46 18.89 3.53 5.44
C TRP A 46 19.59 2.37 6.14
N ALA A 47 20.19 2.59 7.31
CA ALA A 47 20.81 1.54 8.11
C ALA A 47 19.80 0.67 8.88
N MET A 48 18.54 1.10 8.99
CA MET A 48 17.51 0.36 9.70
C MET A 48 17.07 -0.87 8.93
N GLY A 49 16.91 -1.99 9.67
CA GLY A 49 16.24 -3.19 9.16
C GLY A 49 14.74 -2.95 9.03
N ARG A 50 14.14 -3.51 7.99
CA ARG A 50 12.71 -3.40 7.69
C ARG A 50 12.06 -4.77 7.84
N ILE A 51 11.26 -4.94 8.88
CA ILE A 51 10.48 -6.15 9.10
C ILE A 51 9.45 -6.27 7.98
N GLY A 52 9.31 -7.47 7.46
CA GLY A 52 8.35 -7.85 6.42
C GLY A 52 7.53 -9.07 6.83
N GLY A 53 7.09 -9.88 5.88
CA GLY A 53 6.22 -11.03 6.09
C GLY A 53 6.60 -11.93 7.27
N TYR A 54 5.61 -12.37 8.03
CA TYR A 54 5.80 -13.20 9.21
C TYR A 54 4.68 -14.21 9.40
N GLU A 55 4.98 -15.31 10.07
CA GLU A 55 4.02 -16.38 10.36
C GLU A 55 4.34 -17.10 11.67
N ALA A 56 3.30 -17.46 12.42
CA ALA A 56 3.42 -18.24 13.65
C ALA A 56 3.50 -19.74 13.35
N SER A 57 4.30 -20.47 14.13
CA SER A 57 4.35 -21.95 14.07
C SER A 57 3.01 -22.58 14.44
N ALA A 58 2.77 -23.81 13.97
CA ALA A 58 1.53 -24.54 14.22
C ALA A 58 1.24 -24.76 15.73
N ASP A 59 2.25 -24.79 16.58
CA ASP A 59 2.09 -24.88 18.03
C ASP A 59 2.03 -23.52 18.74
N GLY A 60 2.10 -22.42 17.97
CA GLY A 60 2.04 -21.04 18.47
C GLY A 60 3.23 -20.60 19.31
N LYS A 61 4.37 -21.34 19.28
CA LYS A 61 5.52 -21.04 20.14
C LYS A 61 6.59 -20.19 19.48
N GLN A 62 6.64 -20.18 18.16
CA GLN A 62 7.66 -19.48 17.39
C GLN A 62 7.04 -18.64 16.28
N ILE A 63 7.67 -17.55 15.94
CA ILE A 63 7.33 -16.72 14.80
C ILE A 63 8.57 -16.65 13.89
N VAL A 64 8.40 -17.04 12.62
CA VAL A 64 9.36 -16.79 11.58
C VAL A 64 9.03 -15.46 10.91
N TYR A 65 10.03 -14.66 10.55
CA TYR A 65 9.81 -13.37 9.92
C TYR A 65 10.97 -12.97 9.00
N GLN A 66 10.69 -12.06 8.10
CA GLN A 66 11.64 -11.51 7.13
C GLN A 66 12.14 -10.15 7.62
N VAL A 67 13.42 -9.84 7.35
CA VAL A 67 13.99 -8.50 7.55
C VAL A 67 14.77 -8.08 6.32
N GLY A 68 14.43 -6.93 5.75
CA GLY A 68 15.14 -6.31 4.65
C GLY A 68 16.24 -5.37 5.13
N TYR A 69 17.46 -5.52 4.59
CA TYR A 69 18.58 -4.63 4.81
C TYR A 69 19.07 -4.01 3.51
N TYR A 70 19.59 -2.80 3.59
CA TYR A 70 19.92 -1.97 2.43
C TYR A 70 21.37 -1.50 2.48
N SER A 71 21.98 -1.39 1.30
CA SER A 71 23.28 -0.76 1.12
C SER A 71 23.18 0.32 0.04
N VAL A 72 23.16 1.58 0.46
CA VAL A 72 23.17 2.74 -0.46
C VAL A 72 24.40 2.70 -1.36
N LYS A 73 25.58 2.34 -0.82
CA LYS A 73 26.82 2.24 -1.59
C LYS A 73 26.76 1.21 -2.71
N ALA A 74 26.15 0.04 -2.46
CA ALA A 74 26.00 -1.02 -3.46
C ALA A 74 24.73 -0.83 -4.31
N ASN A 75 23.84 0.11 -3.95
CA ASN A 75 22.51 0.28 -4.53
C ASN A 75 21.73 -1.05 -4.61
N LYS A 76 21.79 -1.84 -3.52
CA LYS A 76 21.19 -3.18 -3.41
C LYS A 76 20.53 -3.37 -2.03
N SER A 77 19.60 -4.30 -1.98
CA SER A 77 19.02 -4.81 -0.72
C SER A 77 19.15 -6.32 -0.65
N GLN A 78 19.07 -6.87 0.56
CA GLN A 78 18.96 -8.31 0.80
C GLN A 78 17.92 -8.57 1.88
N GLN A 79 17.08 -9.55 1.62
CA GLN A 79 16.12 -10.04 2.59
C GLN A 79 16.74 -11.20 3.36
N LYS A 80 16.50 -11.24 4.68
CA LYS A 80 16.97 -12.27 5.60
C LYS A 80 15.81 -12.86 6.38
N ILE A 81 15.90 -14.12 6.72
CA ILE A 81 14.91 -14.81 7.54
C ILE A 81 15.41 -14.87 8.98
N ALA A 82 14.56 -14.52 9.90
CA ALA A 82 14.80 -14.61 11.33
C ALA A 82 13.67 -15.38 12.03
N ILE A 83 13.93 -15.84 13.22
CA ILE A 83 12.98 -16.54 14.08
C ILE A 83 13.04 -15.98 15.50
N ILE A 84 11.90 -15.96 16.19
CA ILE A 84 11.78 -15.56 17.59
C ILE A 84 10.76 -16.45 18.28
N ASN A 85 10.96 -16.74 19.58
CA ASN A 85 9.95 -17.39 20.39
C ASN A 85 8.81 -16.43 20.73
N ALA A 86 7.60 -16.94 20.91
CA ALA A 86 6.42 -16.14 21.26
C ALA A 86 6.53 -15.42 22.62
N ASP A 87 7.47 -15.80 23.47
CA ASP A 87 7.80 -15.11 24.72
C ASP A 87 8.86 -14.01 24.55
N GLY A 88 9.32 -13.75 23.33
CA GLY A 88 10.32 -12.73 22.99
C GLY A 88 11.78 -13.20 23.15
N THR A 89 12.01 -14.43 23.55
CA THR A 89 13.37 -15.01 23.66
C THR A 89 13.85 -15.63 22.34
N GLY A 90 15.13 -15.91 22.22
CA GLY A 90 15.70 -16.69 21.11
C GLY A 90 15.66 -16.01 19.74
N ASN A 91 15.58 -14.67 19.68
CA ASN A 91 15.61 -13.94 18.41
C ASN A 91 16.94 -14.19 17.67
N THR A 92 16.86 -14.81 16.49
CA THR A 92 18.02 -15.26 15.72
C THR A 92 17.80 -15.09 14.22
N THR A 93 18.78 -14.50 13.52
CA THR A 93 18.82 -14.49 12.04
C THR A 93 19.31 -15.85 11.54
N LEU A 94 18.47 -16.55 10.78
CA LEU A 94 18.74 -17.90 10.28
C LEU A 94 19.55 -17.87 8.97
N THR A 95 19.40 -16.83 8.16
CA THR A 95 20.01 -16.76 6.84
C THR A 95 21.02 -15.61 6.77
N THR A 96 22.26 -15.93 6.41
CA THR A 96 23.40 -15.01 6.49
C THR A 96 24.22 -14.94 5.21
N GLY A 97 23.74 -15.54 4.10
CA GLY A 97 24.40 -15.56 2.80
C GLY A 97 24.33 -14.22 2.05
N THR A 98 24.76 -14.23 0.79
CA THR A 98 24.73 -13.06 -0.12
C THR A 98 23.44 -12.97 -0.93
N LYS A 99 22.59 -14.00 -0.90
CA LYS A 99 21.29 -14.02 -1.60
C LYS A 99 20.18 -13.47 -0.72
N SER A 100 19.15 -12.91 -1.34
CA SER A 100 17.86 -12.64 -0.71
C SER A 100 17.11 -13.95 -0.49
N GLU A 101 16.46 -14.05 0.63
CA GLU A 101 15.58 -15.15 1.02
C GLU A 101 14.29 -14.54 1.56
N THR A 102 13.16 -14.87 0.91
CA THR A 102 11.87 -14.19 1.08
C THR A 102 10.76 -15.16 1.43
N ASP A 103 9.63 -14.61 1.83
CA ASP A 103 8.36 -15.30 2.03
C ASP A 103 8.47 -16.52 2.97
N PRO A 104 9.03 -16.33 4.19
CA PRO A 104 9.13 -17.43 5.13
C PRO A 104 7.77 -17.88 5.62
N THR A 105 7.51 -19.17 5.53
CA THR A 105 6.28 -19.83 6.00
C THR A 105 6.58 -21.15 6.68
N TRP A 106 5.64 -21.64 7.51
CA TRP A 106 5.79 -22.94 8.14
C TRP A 106 5.27 -24.06 7.24
N TYR A 107 6.08 -25.10 7.08
CA TYR A 107 5.73 -26.31 6.34
C TYR A 107 6.21 -27.56 7.06
N GLN A 108 5.28 -28.38 7.58
CA GLN A 108 5.57 -29.66 8.26
C GLN A 108 6.65 -29.55 9.35
N GLY A 109 6.60 -28.48 10.18
CA GLY A 109 7.56 -28.24 11.26
C GLY A 109 8.92 -27.68 10.81
N LYS A 110 9.10 -27.41 9.52
CA LYS A 110 10.24 -26.70 8.94
C LYS A 110 9.83 -25.30 8.49
N ILE A 111 10.81 -24.47 8.21
CA ILE A 111 10.63 -23.16 7.58
C ILE A 111 10.85 -23.34 6.07
N ALA A 112 9.83 -23.03 5.27
CA ALA A 112 9.93 -22.92 3.82
C ALA A 112 10.09 -21.44 3.40
N PHE A 113 10.81 -21.19 2.31
CA PHE A 113 11.11 -19.84 1.83
C PHE A 113 11.54 -19.85 0.36
N LEU A 114 11.50 -18.69 -0.28
CA LEU A 114 12.03 -18.49 -1.64
C LEU A 114 13.51 -18.09 -1.60
N SER A 115 14.29 -18.68 -2.49
CA SER A 115 15.66 -18.27 -2.78
C SER A 115 16.03 -18.62 -4.22
N GLY A 116 16.38 -17.60 -5.02
CA GLY A 116 16.74 -17.77 -6.43
C GLY A 116 15.62 -18.41 -7.26
N GLY A 117 14.39 -17.95 -7.10
CA GLY A 117 13.21 -18.40 -7.83
C GLY A 117 12.75 -19.83 -7.49
N GLN A 118 13.25 -20.42 -6.38
CA GLN A 118 12.91 -21.79 -5.97
C GLN A 118 12.53 -21.85 -4.49
N ILE A 119 11.71 -22.84 -4.12
CA ILE A 119 11.33 -23.08 -2.73
C ILE A 119 12.39 -23.95 -2.04
N TRP A 120 12.82 -23.48 -0.88
CA TRP A 120 13.75 -24.15 0.02
C TRP A 120 13.07 -24.43 1.36
N THR A 121 13.59 -25.40 2.08
CA THR A 121 13.24 -25.64 3.48
C THR A 121 14.49 -25.71 4.36
N MET A 122 14.32 -25.41 5.65
CA MET A 122 15.32 -25.58 6.69
C MET A 122 14.65 -25.90 8.02
N ASN A 123 15.39 -26.46 8.96
CA ASN A 123 14.93 -26.61 10.34
C ASN A 123 14.81 -25.24 11.03
N PRO A 124 14.02 -25.09 12.10
CA PRO A 124 13.89 -23.84 12.86
C PRO A 124 15.22 -23.29 13.44
N ASP A 125 16.24 -24.13 13.55
CA ASP A 125 17.60 -23.74 13.95
C ASP A 125 18.50 -23.34 12.78
N GLY A 126 17.96 -23.29 11.54
CA GLY A 126 18.69 -22.95 10.30
C GLY A 126 19.47 -24.11 9.67
N THR A 127 19.46 -25.30 10.27
CA THR A 127 20.12 -26.49 9.73
C THR A 127 19.28 -27.21 8.69
N ASP A 128 19.84 -28.25 8.06
CA ASP A 128 19.18 -29.11 7.05
C ASP A 128 18.50 -28.31 5.92
N ARG A 129 19.24 -27.32 5.38
CA ARG A 129 18.77 -26.50 4.28
C ARG A 129 18.72 -27.30 2.97
N LYS A 130 17.52 -27.38 2.36
CA LYS A 130 17.29 -28.18 1.17
C LYS A 130 16.36 -27.47 0.21
N GLN A 131 16.72 -27.43 -1.08
CA GLN A 131 15.79 -27.05 -2.15
C GLN A 131 14.77 -28.15 -2.35
N ILE A 132 13.48 -27.81 -2.35
CA ILE A 132 12.37 -28.75 -2.53
C ILE A 132 11.57 -28.53 -3.80
N SER A 133 11.80 -27.43 -4.53
CA SER A 133 11.22 -27.23 -5.86
C SER A 133 12.27 -27.33 -6.97
N LYS A 134 11.80 -27.70 -8.16
CA LYS A 134 12.59 -27.71 -9.37
C LYS A 134 11.67 -27.41 -10.55
N THR A 135 11.31 -26.13 -10.66
CA THR A 135 10.46 -25.57 -11.71
C THR A 135 11.30 -25.02 -12.87
N GLU A 136 10.75 -25.01 -14.07
CA GLU A 136 11.40 -24.42 -15.24
C GLU A 136 11.40 -22.90 -15.18
N LYS A 137 10.29 -22.33 -14.66
CA LYS A 137 10.13 -20.89 -14.42
C LYS A 137 10.42 -20.55 -12.97
N ASP A 138 10.87 -19.33 -12.72
CA ASP A 138 11.02 -18.83 -11.37
C ASP A 138 9.66 -18.77 -10.66
N ILE A 139 9.67 -19.10 -9.37
CA ILE A 139 8.55 -18.96 -8.47
C ILE A 139 8.61 -17.57 -7.85
N GLU A 140 7.55 -16.78 -8.02
CA GLU A 140 7.45 -15.40 -7.52
C GLU A 140 6.65 -15.31 -6.22
N GLY A 141 5.87 -16.34 -5.90
CA GLY A 141 5.13 -16.52 -4.67
C GLY A 141 4.64 -17.95 -4.51
N PHE A 142 4.39 -18.37 -3.28
CA PHE A 142 3.86 -19.72 -3.03
C PHE A 142 3.00 -19.79 -1.77
N LYS A 143 2.08 -20.74 -1.73
CA LYS A 143 1.22 -21.02 -0.56
C LYS A 143 0.87 -22.50 -0.49
N PHE A 144 1.35 -23.20 0.55
CA PHE A 144 1.01 -24.63 0.75
C PHE A 144 -0.46 -24.81 1.10
N SER A 145 -1.04 -25.93 0.63
CA SER A 145 -2.34 -26.37 1.09
C SER A 145 -2.33 -26.76 2.57
N PRO A 146 -3.45 -26.62 3.31
CA PRO A 146 -3.53 -27.00 4.72
C PRO A 146 -3.08 -28.44 5.03
N ASP A 147 -3.31 -29.38 4.10
CA ASP A 147 -2.87 -30.78 4.25
C ASP A 147 -1.40 -31.00 3.86
N GLY A 148 -0.70 -29.95 3.37
CA GLY A 148 0.70 -29.98 2.98
C GLY A 148 1.02 -30.84 1.73
N LYS A 149 0.00 -31.28 0.97
CA LYS A 149 0.20 -32.14 -0.19
C LYS A 149 0.25 -31.41 -1.51
N LYS A 150 -0.19 -30.15 -1.53
CA LYS A 150 -0.20 -29.27 -2.69
C LYS A 150 0.36 -27.91 -2.33
N VAL A 151 0.69 -27.15 -3.36
CA VAL A 151 1.15 -25.78 -3.26
C VAL A 151 0.61 -24.96 -4.43
N ILE A 152 0.16 -23.72 -4.14
CA ILE A 152 -0.02 -22.68 -5.16
C ILE A 152 1.36 -22.10 -5.43
N LEU A 153 1.70 -21.98 -6.72
CA LEU A 153 2.90 -21.30 -7.21
C LEU A 153 2.47 -20.12 -8.07
N LEU A 154 3.12 -18.98 -7.95
CA LEU A 154 2.99 -17.89 -8.93
C LEU A 154 4.13 -17.98 -9.93
N HIS A 155 3.79 -17.95 -11.21
CA HIS A 155 4.76 -17.86 -12.32
C HIS A 155 4.35 -16.76 -13.27
N SER A 156 5.32 -15.99 -13.74
CA SER A 156 5.12 -15.07 -14.87
C SER A 156 5.08 -15.81 -16.19
N LEU A 157 4.07 -15.47 -16.99
CA LEU A 157 3.88 -15.97 -18.36
C LEU A 157 4.11 -14.82 -19.35
N ASP A 158 4.80 -15.12 -20.46
CA ASP A 158 4.98 -14.12 -21.52
C ASP A 158 3.62 -13.62 -22.01
N PHE A 159 3.45 -12.31 -22.02
CA PHE A 159 2.27 -11.63 -22.52
C PHE A 159 2.69 -10.62 -23.60
N ASN A 160 2.39 -10.93 -24.85
CA ASN A 160 2.90 -10.17 -26.00
C ASN A 160 1.81 -9.58 -26.89
N ASP A 161 0.55 -9.60 -26.44
CA ASP A 161 -0.58 -9.30 -27.34
C ASP A 161 -0.72 -7.82 -27.69
N ILE A 162 -0.22 -6.93 -26.83
CA ILE A 162 -0.40 -5.47 -26.96
C ILE A 162 0.88 -4.68 -27.15
N ILE A 163 2.06 -5.25 -26.84
CA ILE A 163 3.37 -4.62 -27.06
C ILE A 163 4.12 -5.41 -28.13
N GLN A 164 4.29 -4.84 -29.31
CA GLN A 164 5.05 -5.46 -30.38
C GLN A 164 6.55 -5.30 -30.12
N LYS A 165 7.26 -6.42 -30.17
CA LYS A 165 8.73 -6.42 -30.09
C LYS A 165 9.36 -5.77 -31.34
N ASN A 166 10.45 -5.06 -31.14
CA ASN A 166 11.23 -4.54 -32.25
C ASN A 166 11.75 -5.71 -33.11
N PRO A 167 11.89 -5.52 -34.44
CA PRO A 167 12.51 -6.51 -35.31
C PRO A 167 13.92 -6.89 -34.85
N ASP A 168 14.31 -8.15 -35.02
CA ASP A 168 15.62 -8.67 -34.58
C ASP A 168 16.82 -7.98 -35.25
N ASP A 169 16.62 -7.38 -36.44
CA ASP A 169 17.62 -6.61 -37.17
C ASP A 169 17.81 -5.19 -36.64
N LEU A 170 16.98 -4.76 -35.64
CA LEU A 170 17.08 -3.46 -34.97
C LEU A 170 17.35 -3.59 -33.45
N PRO A 171 18.43 -4.27 -33.04
CA PRO A 171 18.67 -4.62 -31.63
C PRO A 171 18.93 -3.42 -30.71
N LYS A 172 19.13 -2.23 -31.28
CA LYS A 172 19.32 -0.97 -30.52
C LYS A 172 18.09 -0.07 -30.53
N ALA A 173 17.02 -0.49 -31.17
CA ALA A 173 15.77 0.27 -31.16
C ALA A 173 15.13 0.22 -29.76
N THR A 174 14.72 1.37 -29.25
CA THR A 174 14.09 1.51 -27.93
C THR A 174 12.61 1.85 -28.02
N GLY A 175 12.12 2.15 -29.23
CA GLY A 175 10.72 2.40 -29.47
C GLY A 175 9.86 1.14 -29.24
N ARG A 176 8.62 1.34 -28.79
CA ARG A 176 7.62 0.28 -28.65
C ARG A 176 6.38 0.64 -29.45
N LEU A 177 5.83 -0.32 -30.17
CA LEU A 177 4.52 -0.19 -30.77
C LEU A 177 3.50 -0.82 -29.84
N VAL A 178 2.64 0.04 -29.27
CA VAL A 178 1.56 -0.36 -28.37
C VAL A 178 0.26 -0.31 -29.12
N THR A 179 -0.55 -1.36 -29.04
CA THR A 179 -1.80 -1.50 -29.80
C THR A 179 -3.06 -1.36 -28.96
N ASP A 180 -2.95 -1.45 -27.62
CA ASP A 180 -4.07 -1.30 -26.70
C ASP A 180 -3.57 -0.78 -25.34
N LEU A 181 -4.50 -0.44 -24.41
CA LEU A 181 -4.21 -0.02 -23.05
C LEU A 181 -3.83 -1.20 -22.15
N MET A 182 -3.42 -0.84 -20.89
CA MET A 182 -2.75 -1.73 -19.94
C MET A 182 -1.47 -2.32 -20.52
N TYR A 183 -0.74 -1.49 -21.25
CA TYR A 183 0.59 -1.80 -21.75
C TYR A 183 1.67 -1.60 -20.68
N ARG A 184 1.32 -0.97 -19.57
CA ARG A 184 2.20 -0.76 -18.40
C ARG A 184 1.40 -0.77 -17.10
N HIS A 185 2.10 -1.01 -16.01
CA HIS A 185 1.69 -0.70 -14.65
C HIS A 185 2.72 0.27 -14.09
N TRP A 186 2.35 1.53 -13.93
CA TRP A 186 3.18 2.64 -13.44
C TRP A 186 4.55 2.74 -14.14
N ASP A 187 5.60 2.10 -13.57
CA ASP A 187 7.00 2.22 -13.94
C ASP A 187 7.53 1.08 -14.82
N HIS A 188 6.72 0.06 -15.13
CA HIS A 188 7.13 -1.07 -15.95
C HIS A 188 6.11 -1.43 -17.03
N TYR A 189 6.61 -1.98 -18.15
CA TYR A 189 5.77 -2.47 -19.22
C TYR A 189 5.23 -3.86 -18.91
N VAL A 190 3.98 -4.14 -19.28
CA VAL A 190 3.34 -5.46 -19.13
C VAL A 190 3.83 -6.39 -20.25
N GLU A 191 5.04 -6.94 -20.06
CA GLU A 191 5.65 -7.93 -20.96
C GLU A 191 5.36 -9.36 -20.49
N SER A 192 4.89 -9.53 -19.28
CA SER A 192 4.42 -10.78 -18.68
C SER A 192 3.25 -10.53 -17.74
N ILE A 193 2.45 -11.57 -17.49
CA ILE A 193 1.37 -11.57 -16.50
C ILE A 193 1.57 -12.76 -15.54
N GLN A 194 1.19 -12.57 -14.27
CA GLN A 194 1.26 -13.63 -13.29
C GLN A 194 0.02 -14.54 -13.37
N HIS A 195 0.25 -15.86 -13.28
CA HIS A 195 -0.80 -16.84 -13.09
C HIS A 195 -0.51 -17.74 -11.88
N PRO A 196 -1.54 -18.16 -11.14
CA PRO A 196 -1.42 -19.18 -10.10
C PRO A 196 -1.46 -20.58 -10.69
N PHE A 197 -0.49 -21.39 -10.27
CA PHE A 197 -0.38 -22.81 -10.64
C PHE A 197 -0.60 -23.68 -9.41
N VAL A 198 -1.20 -24.85 -9.58
CA VAL A 198 -1.33 -25.86 -8.52
C VAL A 198 -0.38 -27.02 -8.79
N ALA A 199 0.56 -27.22 -7.90
CA ALA A 199 1.53 -28.31 -7.97
C ALA A 199 1.34 -29.30 -6.81
N GLU A 200 1.66 -30.57 -7.05
CA GLU A 200 1.75 -31.62 -6.03
C GLU A 200 3.11 -31.50 -5.31
N VAL A 201 3.09 -31.68 -3.98
CA VAL A 201 4.31 -31.83 -3.20
C VAL A 201 4.62 -33.30 -3.03
N THR A 202 5.70 -33.76 -3.64
CA THR A 202 6.11 -35.15 -3.67
C THR A 202 7.49 -35.37 -3.05
N GLU A 203 7.88 -36.62 -2.81
CA GLU A 203 9.24 -36.96 -2.35
C GLU A 203 10.32 -36.56 -3.38
N GLU A 204 9.98 -36.54 -4.66
CA GLU A 204 10.86 -36.10 -5.75
C GLU A 204 11.00 -34.57 -5.82
N GLY A 205 10.16 -33.83 -5.12
CA GLY A 205 10.08 -32.38 -5.09
C GLY A 205 8.84 -31.82 -5.76
N ILE A 206 8.80 -30.50 -5.87
CA ILE A 206 7.73 -29.70 -6.47
C ILE A 206 8.16 -29.33 -7.91
N LYS A 207 7.27 -29.53 -8.87
CA LYS A 207 7.42 -29.15 -10.29
C LYS A 207 6.39 -28.07 -10.64
N ASP A 208 6.39 -27.58 -11.89
CA ASP A 208 5.61 -26.41 -12.34
C ASP A 208 4.09 -26.44 -12.06
N GLY A 209 3.48 -27.60 -12.01
CA GLY A 209 2.06 -27.72 -11.69
C GLY A 209 1.10 -27.43 -12.87
N ILE A 210 -0.17 -27.14 -12.54
CA ILE A 210 -1.25 -26.88 -13.47
C ILE A 210 -1.69 -25.43 -13.33
N ASP A 211 -1.63 -24.67 -14.41
CA ASP A 211 -2.15 -23.31 -14.50
C ASP A 211 -3.68 -23.32 -14.34
N ILE A 212 -4.21 -22.65 -13.31
CA ILE A 212 -5.66 -22.59 -13.04
C ILE A 212 -6.39 -21.58 -13.93
N LEU A 213 -5.65 -20.65 -14.57
CA LEU A 213 -6.16 -19.69 -15.55
C LEU A 213 -5.76 -20.04 -17.00
N LYS A 214 -5.41 -21.29 -17.24
CA LYS A 214 -4.87 -21.73 -18.53
C LYS A 214 -5.72 -21.26 -19.72
N GLY A 215 -5.10 -20.45 -20.58
CA GLY A 215 -5.73 -19.90 -21.79
C GLY A 215 -6.53 -18.62 -21.54
N GLU A 216 -6.55 -18.11 -20.33
CA GLU A 216 -7.12 -16.80 -19.99
C GLU A 216 -6.02 -15.72 -20.03
N PRO A 217 -6.27 -14.54 -20.60
CA PRO A 217 -5.29 -13.45 -20.70
C PRO A 217 -5.36 -12.50 -19.49
N TYR A 218 -5.72 -13.01 -18.31
CA TYR A 218 -5.95 -12.19 -17.12
C TYR A 218 -4.88 -12.42 -16.08
N GLU A 219 -4.33 -11.35 -15.54
CA GLU A 219 -3.37 -11.45 -14.45
C GLU A 219 -4.03 -11.81 -13.10
N CYS A 220 -3.36 -12.64 -12.34
CA CYS A 220 -3.72 -13.00 -10.99
C CYS A 220 -2.45 -13.45 -10.23
N PRO A 221 -2.06 -12.74 -9.16
CA PRO A 221 -2.66 -11.53 -8.57
C PRO A 221 -2.74 -10.33 -9.51
N MET A 222 -3.58 -9.36 -9.15
CA MET A 222 -3.78 -8.14 -9.95
C MET A 222 -2.73 -7.09 -9.62
N GLU A 223 -1.97 -6.68 -10.62
CA GLU A 223 -1.05 -5.55 -10.49
C GLU A 223 -1.82 -4.19 -10.42
N PRO A 224 -1.21 -3.13 -9.85
CA PRO A 224 0.15 -3.11 -9.26
C PRO A 224 0.21 -3.49 -7.77
N PHE A 225 -0.93 -3.73 -7.09
CA PHE A 225 -0.99 -3.91 -5.64
C PHE A 225 -1.22 -5.35 -5.18
N GLY A 226 -1.59 -6.26 -6.07
CA GLY A 226 -1.94 -7.63 -5.69
C GLY A 226 -0.73 -8.52 -5.41
N GLY A 227 -0.93 -9.48 -4.50
CA GLY A 227 0.05 -10.48 -4.12
C GLY A 227 -0.61 -11.77 -3.64
N MET A 228 0.12 -12.57 -2.86
CA MET A 228 -0.35 -13.85 -2.35
C MET A 228 -1.58 -13.75 -1.42
N GLU A 229 -1.93 -12.56 -0.92
CA GLU A 229 -3.16 -12.30 -0.15
C GLU A 229 -4.42 -12.43 -1.02
N GLN A 230 -4.29 -12.31 -2.34
CA GLN A 230 -5.38 -12.49 -3.27
C GLN A 230 -5.70 -13.97 -3.57
N LEU A 231 -4.97 -14.91 -2.95
CA LEU A 231 -5.13 -16.35 -3.13
C LEU A 231 -5.34 -17.05 -1.78
N ALA A 232 -6.32 -17.92 -1.67
CA ALA A 232 -6.61 -18.65 -0.44
C ALA A 232 -6.99 -20.10 -0.70
N TRP A 233 -6.46 -21.00 0.13
CA TRP A 233 -6.88 -22.40 0.19
C TRP A 233 -8.14 -22.57 1.04
N SER A 234 -9.05 -23.45 0.61
CA SER A 234 -10.08 -23.98 1.51
C SER A 234 -9.46 -24.88 2.58
N PRO A 235 -10.05 -24.94 3.80
CA PRO A 235 -9.51 -25.79 4.88
C PRO A 235 -9.38 -27.28 4.52
N ASP A 236 -10.19 -27.78 3.62
CA ASP A 236 -10.15 -29.17 3.12
C ASP A 236 -9.17 -29.39 1.97
N SER A 237 -8.41 -28.37 1.55
CA SER A 237 -7.39 -28.41 0.51
C SER A 237 -7.92 -28.78 -0.89
N LYS A 238 -9.22 -28.60 -1.15
CA LYS A 238 -9.85 -28.98 -2.44
C LYS A 238 -10.20 -27.80 -3.33
N THR A 239 -10.23 -26.60 -2.77
CA THR A 239 -10.66 -25.39 -3.50
C THR A 239 -9.66 -24.28 -3.26
N ILE A 240 -9.45 -23.47 -4.30
CA ILE A 240 -8.68 -22.21 -4.20
C ILE A 240 -9.65 -21.06 -4.46
N ALA A 241 -9.67 -20.08 -3.59
CA ALA A 241 -10.28 -18.78 -3.87
C ALA A 241 -9.22 -17.84 -4.41
N TYR A 242 -9.59 -17.00 -5.37
CA TYR A 242 -8.70 -16.01 -5.93
C TYR A 242 -9.44 -14.76 -6.37
N THR A 243 -8.76 -13.63 -6.35
CA THR A 243 -9.20 -12.35 -6.90
C THR A 243 -8.76 -12.23 -8.34
N CYS A 244 -9.63 -11.76 -9.23
CA CYS A 244 -9.23 -11.49 -10.61
C CYS A 244 -10.15 -10.44 -11.25
N ARG A 245 -9.55 -9.54 -12.03
CA ARG A 245 -10.24 -8.63 -12.96
C ARG A 245 -10.22 -9.25 -14.35
N LYS A 246 -11.29 -9.99 -14.72
CA LYS A 246 -11.37 -10.65 -16.03
C LYS A 246 -11.71 -9.66 -17.15
N LYS A 247 -10.82 -8.73 -17.39
CA LYS A 247 -10.85 -7.69 -18.41
C LYS A 247 -9.49 -7.52 -19.06
N THR A 248 -9.44 -6.98 -20.26
CA THR A 248 -8.20 -6.65 -20.99
C THR A 248 -8.34 -5.30 -21.68
N GLY A 249 -7.23 -4.74 -22.11
CA GLY A 249 -7.18 -3.53 -22.91
C GLY A 249 -7.89 -2.34 -22.28
N LEU A 250 -8.60 -1.57 -23.08
CA LEU A 250 -9.35 -0.40 -22.61
C LEU A 250 -10.35 -0.75 -21.49
N ALA A 251 -11.01 -1.92 -21.56
CA ALA A 251 -11.97 -2.33 -20.52
C ALA A 251 -11.30 -2.52 -19.14
N TYR A 252 -10.05 -2.95 -19.09
CA TYR A 252 -9.27 -3.01 -17.87
C TYR A 252 -8.94 -1.59 -17.38
N SER A 253 -8.46 -0.72 -18.27
CA SER A 253 -8.01 0.62 -17.94
C SER A 253 -9.10 1.56 -17.38
N ILE A 254 -10.38 1.29 -17.66
CA ILE A 254 -11.51 2.11 -17.17
C ILE A 254 -12.24 1.51 -15.97
N SER A 255 -11.72 0.43 -15.38
CA SER A 255 -12.46 -0.36 -14.39
C SER A 255 -11.55 -0.84 -13.26
N THR A 256 -11.99 -0.69 -12.01
CA THR A 256 -11.42 -1.37 -10.84
C THR A 256 -12.17 -2.66 -10.50
N TYR A 257 -13.20 -2.99 -11.27
CA TYR A 257 -14.07 -4.12 -11.01
C TYR A 257 -13.30 -5.46 -11.03
N SER A 258 -13.25 -6.10 -9.90
CA SER A 258 -12.73 -7.45 -9.70
C SER A 258 -13.73 -8.31 -8.95
N ASP A 259 -13.62 -9.61 -9.16
CA ASP A 259 -14.49 -10.60 -8.52
C ASP A 259 -13.67 -11.63 -7.74
N ILE A 260 -14.35 -12.29 -6.80
CA ILE A 260 -13.83 -13.45 -6.09
C ILE A 260 -14.32 -14.70 -6.82
N TYR A 261 -13.36 -15.52 -7.24
CA TYR A 261 -13.58 -16.80 -7.88
C TYR A 261 -13.17 -17.94 -6.95
N ILE A 262 -13.85 -19.07 -7.08
CA ILE A 262 -13.39 -20.34 -6.49
C ILE A 262 -13.13 -21.36 -7.58
N TYR A 263 -11.96 -21.99 -7.51
CA TYR A 263 -11.52 -23.05 -8.43
C TYR A 263 -11.48 -24.39 -7.68
N ASN A 264 -12.24 -25.38 -8.16
CA ASN A 264 -12.23 -26.73 -7.62
C ASN A 264 -11.12 -27.55 -8.29
N ILE A 265 -10.17 -28.07 -7.50
CA ILE A 265 -9.00 -28.78 -8.02
C ILE A 265 -9.39 -30.11 -8.69
N GLY A 266 -10.40 -30.79 -8.15
CA GLY A 266 -10.84 -32.10 -8.64
C GLY A 266 -11.61 -32.02 -9.97
N THR A 267 -12.57 -31.10 -10.06
CA THR A 267 -13.40 -30.91 -11.27
C THR A 267 -12.80 -29.95 -12.28
N ARG A 268 -11.85 -29.08 -11.83
CA ARG A 268 -11.26 -27.99 -12.61
C ARG A 268 -12.28 -26.93 -13.04
N GLU A 269 -13.37 -26.82 -12.30
CA GLU A 269 -14.42 -25.84 -12.55
C GLU A 269 -14.17 -24.57 -11.71
N THR A 270 -14.43 -23.42 -12.34
CA THR A 270 -14.37 -22.10 -11.71
C THR A 270 -15.78 -21.55 -11.52
N LYS A 271 -16.07 -20.99 -10.35
CA LYS A 271 -17.31 -20.28 -10.04
C LYS A 271 -17.02 -18.86 -9.55
N ASN A 272 -17.73 -17.88 -10.12
CA ASN A 272 -17.75 -16.50 -9.61
C ASN A 272 -18.71 -16.41 -8.43
N LEU A 273 -18.28 -15.84 -7.30
CA LEU A 273 -19.09 -15.65 -6.09
C LEU A 273 -19.77 -14.27 -6.02
N CYS A 274 -19.28 -13.30 -6.77
CA CYS A 274 -19.75 -11.93 -6.71
C CYS A 274 -20.99 -11.69 -7.60
N LYS A 275 -21.17 -12.48 -8.66
CA LYS A 275 -22.24 -12.29 -9.65
C LYS A 275 -23.30 -13.37 -9.61
N PRO A 276 -24.57 -13.03 -9.85
CA PRO A 276 -25.60 -14.01 -10.12
C PRO A 276 -25.30 -14.73 -11.45
N ALA A 277 -25.79 -15.96 -11.54
CA ALA A 277 -25.66 -16.74 -12.78
C ALA A 277 -26.31 -16.01 -13.96
N GLY A 278 -25.59 -15.89 -15.08
CA GLY A 278 -26.06 -15.22 -16.27
C GLY A 278 -25.97 -13.69 -16.26
N TYR A 279 -25.31 -13.11 -15.28
CA TYR A 279 -25.04 -11.66 -15.29
C TYR A 279 -24.21 -11.29 -16.52
N VAL A 280 -24.67 -10.25 -17.23
CA VAL A 280 -23.93 -9.64 -18.35
C VAL A 280 -23.66 -8.19 -17.97
N GLU A 281 -22.40 -7.83 -17.94
CA GLU A 281 -22.00 -6.46 -17.67
C GLU A 281 -22.45 -5.54 -18.80
N PRO A 282 -23.09 -4.39 -18.52
CA PRO A 282 -23.48 -3.43 -19.54
C PRO A 282 -22.27 -2.84 -20.27
N GLU A 283 -22.37 -2.72 -21.59
CA GLU A 283 -21.39 -1.92 -22.35
C GLU A 283 -21.62 -0.43 -22.06
N ILE A 284 -20.56 0.25 -21.63
CA ILE A 284 -20.59 1.67 -21.28
C ILE A 284 -19.48 2.37 -22.06
N GLU A 285 -19.80 3.52 -22.65
CA GLU A 285 -18.77 4.39 -23.24
C GLU A 285 -17.77 4.78 -22.15
N PRO A 286 -16.45 4.59 -22.36
CA PRO A 286 -15.42 4.78 -21.32
C PRO A 286 -15.50 6.15 -20.64
N SER A 287 -15.66 7.22 -21.41
CA SER A 287 -15.76 8.60 -20.89
C SER A 287 -17.05 8.89 -20.09
N LYS A 288 -18.00 7.96 -20.06
CA LYS A 288 -19.27 8.10 -19.34
C LYS A 288 -19.42 7.13 -18.18
N THR A 289 -18.41 6.35 -17.87
CA THR A 289 -18.44 5.32 -16.83
C THR A 289 -18.90 5.86 -15.49
N MET A 290 -18.37 7.01 -15.07
CA MET A 290 -18.74 7.61 -13.79
C MET A 290 -20.20 8.06 -13.74
N LYS A 291 -20.70 8.70 -14.81
CA LYS A 291 -22.10 9.12 -14.89
C LYS A 291 -23.02 7.90 -14.78
N TYR A 292 -22.67 6.81 -15.46
CA TYR A 292 -23.42 5.56 -15.37
C TYR A 292 -23.42 4.99 -13.95
N GLN A 293 -22.27 4.93 -13.28
CA GLN A 293 -22.12 4.42 -11.93
C GLN A 293 -22.96 5.20 -10.92
N LYS A 294 -22.98 6.54 -11.00
CA LYS A 294 -23.82 7.39 -10.14
C LYS A 294 -25.32 7.15 -10.35
N VAL A 295 -25.74 6.95 -11.60
CA VAL A 295 -27.17 6.72 -11.93
C VAL A 295 -27.63 5.33 -11.46
N ASN A 296 -26.78 4.34 -11.53
CA ASN A 296 -27.11 2.93 -11.28
C ASN A 296 -26.57 2.41 -9.93
N ALA A 297 -26.35 3.29 -8.94
CA ALA A 297 -25.72 2.92 -7.66
C ALA A 297 -26.36 1.71 -6.96
N LYS A 298 -27.70 1.62 -6.91
CA LYS A 298 -28.40 0.48 -6.29
C LYS A 298 -28.19 -0.84 -7.06
N GLU A 299 -28.18 -0.78 -8.39
CA GLU A 299 -27.92 -1.94 -9.24
C GLU A 299 -26.48 -2.40 -9.12
N ASN A 300 -25.54 -1.42 -9.08
CA ASN A 300 -24.12 -1.70 -8.88
C ASN A 300 -23.85 -2.41 -7.56
N LEU A 301 -24.44 -1.94 -6.46
CA LEU A 301 -24.33 -2.59 -5.16
C LEU A 301 -24.91 -4.02 -5.18
N ALA A 302 -26.09 -4.21 -5.77
CA ALA A 302 -26.73 -5.52 -5.87
C ALA A 302 -25.91 -6.51 -6.70
N ASN A 303 -25.24 -6.02 -7.76
CA ASN A 303 -24.41 -6.82 -8.66
C ASN A 303 -22.94 -6.84 -8.27
N ASN A 304 -22.53 -6.14 -7.21
CA ASN A 304 -21.17 -6.18 -6.68
C ASN A 304 -20.12 -5.84 -7.77
N VAL A 305 -20.24 -4.67 -8.35
CA VAL A 305 -19.39 -4.22 -9.46
C VAL A 305 -18.16 -3.42 -9.01
N GLY A 306 -17.91 -3.36 -7.72
CA GLY A 306 -16.75 -2.67 -7.13
C GLY A 306 -15.49 -3.54 -7.14
N TYR A 307 -14.53 -3.11 -6.34
CA TYR A 307 -13.25 -3.79 -6.15
C TYR A 307 -13.38 -4.82 -5.02
N ASP A 308 -13.38 -6.11 -5.36
CA ASP A 308 -13.44 -7.23 -4.41
C ASP A 308 -12.08 -7.91 -4.36
N THR A 309 -11.50 -8.09 -3.16
CA THR A 309 -10.12 -8.58 -3.01
C THR A 309 -9.88 -9.34 -1.71
N ASN A 310 -8.73 -10.01 -1.60
CA ASN A 310 -8.22 -10.68 -0.39
C ASN A 310 -9.17 -11.72 0.22
N PRO A 311 -9.58 -12.75 -0.55
CA PRO A 311 -10.49 -13.77 -0.05
C PRO A 311 -9.86 -14.64 1.04
N GLN A 312 -10.62 -14.97 2.08
CA GLN A 312 -10.22 -15.93 3.11
C GLN A 312 -11.39 -16.84 3.48
N PHE A 313 -11.17 -18.15 3.48
CA PHE A 313 -12.15 -19.10 3.99
C PHE A 313 -12.22 -19.05 5.52
N SER A 314 -13.43 -19.25 6.07
CA SER A 314 -13.58 -19.48 7.49
C SER A 314 -12.90 -20.80 7.90
N PRO A 315 -12.45 -20.96 9.16
CA PRO A 315 -11.78 -22.19 9.62
C PRO A 315 -12.64 -23.46 9.46
N ASP A 316 -13.95 -23.35 9.52
CA ASP A 316 -14.90 -24.46 9.31
C ASP A 316 -15.26 -24.70 7.82
N GLY A 317 -14.78 -23.86 6.91
CA GLY A 317 -15.03 -23.94 5.48
C GLY A 317 -16.47 -23.63 5.05
N GLN A 318 -17.31 -23.08 5.94
CA GLN A 318 -18.70 -22.77 5.60
C GLN A 318 -18.86 -21.41 4.93
N TYR A 319 -17.93 -20.50 5.19
CA TYR A 319 -17.96 -19.13 4.70
C TYR A 319 -16.66 -18.77 3.99
N ILE A 320 -16.76 -17.75 3.17
CA ILE A 320 -15.61 -17.02 2.64
C ILE A 320 -15.86 -15.52 2.88
N ALA A 321 -14.83 -14.80 3.31
CA ALA A 321 -14.87 -13.36 3.45
C ALA A 321 -13.92 -12.71 2.45
N TRP A 322 -14.16 -11.44 2.13
CA TRP A 322 -13.28 -10.61 1.32
C TRP A 322 -13.50 -9.12 1.59
N LEU A 323 -12.57 -8.29 1.18
CA LEU A 323 -12.71 -6.83 1.19
C LEU A 323 -13.49 -6.39 -0.05
N SER A 324 -14.43 -5.46 0.12
CA SER A 324 -15.36 -5.08 -0.95
C SER A 324 -15.63 -3.58 -0.97
N MET A 325 -15.29 -2.94 -2.09
CA MET A 325 -15.76 -1.61 -2.44
C MET A 325 -17.07 -1.70 -3.23
N GLU A 326 -17.84 -0.61 -3.29
CA GLU A 326 -19.18 -0.60 -3.87
C GLU A 326 -19.19 -0.27 -5.36
N ARG A 327 -18.34 0.70 -5.78
CA ARG A 327 -18.44 1.33 -7.10
C ARG A 327 -17.27 0.97 -8.00
N ASN A 328 -17.55 0.64 -9.25
CA ASN A 328 -16.53 0.35 -10.25
C ASN A 328 -15.76 1.63 -10.63
N GLY A 329 -14.43 1.56 -10.58
CA GLY A 329 -13.54 2.66 -10.94
C GLY A 329 -13.34 3.70 -9.84
N TYR A 330 -13.95 3.53 -8.66
CA TYR A 330 -13.94 4.52 -7.60
C TYR A 330 -13.12 4.11 -6.39
N GLU A 331 -11.90 4.60 -6.30
CA GLU A 331 -10.96 4.29 -5.22
C GLU A 331 -11.23 5.04 -3.91
N ALA A 332 -12.12 6.05 -3.93
CA ALA A 332 -12.60 6.72 -2.73
C ALA A 332 -13.73 5.98 -2.01
N ASP A 333 -14.10 4.77 -2.45
CA ASP A 333 -15.00 3.91 -1.69
C ASP A 333 -14.30 3.31 -0.48
N ARG A 334 -15.07 3.11 0.60
CA ARG A 334 -14.55 2.37 1.74
C ARG A 334 -14.53 0.88 1.48
N ASN A 335 -13.47 0.23 1.92
CA ASN A 335 -13.37 -1.21 1.98
C ASN A 335 -14.23 -1.75 3.12
N ARG A 336 -15.25 -2.55 2.77
CA ARG A 336 -16.11 -3.25 3.72
C ARG A 336 -15.77 -4.72 3.76
N LEU A 337 -15.98 -5.36 4.87
CA LEU A 337 -15.83 -6.80 5.02
C LEU A 337 -17.12 -7.51 4.60
N CYS A 338 -17.07 -8.18 3.46
CA CYS A 338 -18.14 -9.03 2.93
C CYS A 338 -17.92 -10.48 3.36
N CYS A 339 -18.97 -11.13 3.85
CA CYS A 339 -19.01 -12.56 4.14
C CYS A 339 -20.07 -13.26 3.28
N TYR A 340 -19.68 -14.38 2.68
CA TYR A 340 -20.51 -15.19 1.79
C TYR A 340 -20.66 -16.60 2.34
N ASN A 341 -21.90 -17.09 2.49
CA ASN A 341 -22.18 -18.46 2.87
C ASN A 341 -22.09 -19.36 1.64
N LEU A 342 -21.16 -20.30 1.63
CA LEU A 342 -20.89 -21.18 0.47
C LEU A 342 -22.03 -22.13 0.13
N ALA A 343 -22.87 -22.50 1.12
CA ALA A 343 -24.00 -23.40 0.92
C ALA A 343 -25.27 -22.66 0.42
N THR A 344 -25.56 -21.48 0.94
CA THR A 344 -26.80 -20.73 0.65
C THR A 344 -26.62 -19.64 -0.40
N GLY A 345 -25.42 -19.14 -0.60
CA GLY A 345 -25.13 -17.98 -1.45
C GLY A 345 -25.49 -16.63 -0.80
N GLU A 346 -25.82 -16.61 0.49
CA GLU A 346 -26.15 -15.38 1.21
C GLU A 346 -24.89 -14.54 1.44
N LYS A 347 -24.93 -13.25 1.08
CA LYS A 347 -23.90 -12.25 1.34
C LYS A 347 -24.31 -11.36 2.52
N ARG A 348 -23.34 -11.03 3.38
CA ARG A 348 -23.48 -10.05 4.48
C ARG A 348 -22.27 -9.16 4.55
N TYR A 349 -22.49 -7.87 4.73
CA TYR A 349 -21.44 -6.90 5.04
C TYR A 349 -21.38 -6.71 6.56
N LEU A 350 -20.35 -7.24 7.20
CA LEU A 350 -20.23 -7.24 8.67
C LEU A 350 -19.82 -5.87 9.23
N THR A 351 -19.20 -5.02 8.44
CA THR A 351 -18.64 -3.73 8.87
C THR A 351 -19.42 -2.52 8.36
N GLU A 352 -20.73 -2.67 8.03
CA GLU A 352 -21.57 -1.55 7.59
C GLU A 352 -21.61 -0.37 8.59
N SER A 353 -21.50 -0.66 9.90
CA SER A 353 -21.47 0.35 10.95
C SER A 353 -20.10 1.00 11.15
N PHE A 354 -19.05 0.52 10.48
CA PHE A 354 -17.71 1.12 10.52
C PHE A 354 -17.56 2.09 9.34
N ASP A 355 -17.65 3.37 9.63
CA ASP A 355 -17.61 4.41 8.59
C ASP A 355 -16.19 4.73 8.13
N SER A 356 -15.39 3.68 7.90
CA SER A 356 -14.01 3.76 7.38
C SER A 356 -13.60 2.44 6.72
N ASN A 357 -12.33 2.36 6.29
CA ASN A 357 -11.76 1.21 5.63
C ASN A 357 -11.42 0.07 6.59
N VAL A 358 -11.64 -1.15 6.14
CA VAL A 358 -10.99 -2.36 6.65
C VAL A 358 -9.74 -2.59 5.79
N ASP A 359 -8.57 -2.59 6.42
CA ASP A 359 -7.28 -2.63 5.72
C ASP A 359 -6.70 -4.06 5.64
N ASP A 360 -6.80 -4.83 6.72
CA ASP A 360 -6.47 -6.26 6.75
C ASP A 360 -7.37 -6.98 7.77
N TYR A 361 -7.53 -8.29 7.64
CA TYR A 361 -8.40 -9.05 8.54
C TYR A 361 -7.98 -10.52 8.65
N VAL A 362 -8.44 -11.16 9.71
CA VAL A 362 -8.26 -12.60 9.94
C VAL A 362 -9.48 -13.20 10.65
N TRP A 363 -9.86 -14.42 10.25
CA TRP A 363 -10.89 -15.18 10.95
C TRP A 363 -10.43 -15.53 12.37
N SER A 364 -11.36 -15.51 13.30
CA SER A 364 -11.13 -15.85 14.69
C SER A 364 -11.63 -17.27 15.02
N ASP A 365 -10.89 -17.97 15.87
CA ASP A 365 -11.35 -19.24 16.50
C ASP A 365 -12.21 -18.99 17.75
N ASN A 366 -12.39 -17.71 18.13
CA ASN A 366 -13.13 -17.34 19.33
C ASN A 366 -14.64 -17.31 19.06
N LYS A 367 -15.45 -17.94 19.93
CA LYS A 367 -16.91 -18.01 19.82
C LYS A 367 -17.61 -16.65 19.91
N ASP A 368 -17.00 -15.69 20.59
CA ASP A 368 -17.58 -14.35 20.82
C ASP A 368 -17.24 -13.35 19.68
N THR A 369 -16.24 -13.66 18.86
CA THR A 369 -15.72 -12.81 17.78
C THR A 369 -15.64 -13.66 16.52
N GLN A 370 -16.03 -13.11 15.40
CA GLN A 370 -15.96 -13.81 14.12
C GLN A 370 -14.70 -13.44 13.34
N ILE A 371 -14.41 -12.16 13.28
CA ILE A 371 -13.28 -11.63 12.52
C ILE A 371 -12.61 -10.54 13.35
N TYR A 372 -11.29 -10.57 13.40
CA TYR A 372 -10.44 -9.45 13.78
C TYR A 372 -10.02 -8.70 12.53
N PHE A 373 -9.97 -7.37 12.58
CA PHE A 373 -9.52 -6.55 11.47
C PHE A 373 -8.78 -5.30 11.94
N ILE A 374 -7.96 -4.77 11.04
CA ILE A 374 -7.31 -3.47 11.17
C ILE A 374 -8.16 -2.45 10.43
N GLY A 375 -8.37 -1.31 11.02
CA GLY A 375 -9.08 -0.20 10.38
C GLY A 375 -8.55 1.15 10.82
N VAL A 376 -8.56 2.10 9.89
CA VAL A 376 -8.16 3.47 10.14
C VAL A 376 -9.32 4.27 10.73
N TRP A 377 -9.07 4.96 11.86
CA TRP A 377 -10.00 5.92 12.43
C TRP A 377 -9.27 7.05 13.13
N HIS A 378 -9.64 8.29 12.80
CA HIS A 378 -9.01 9.52 13.31
C HIS A 378 -7.47 9.48 13.21
N ALA A 379 -7.00 9.07 12.02
CA ALA A 379 -5.58 9.04 11.66
C ALA A 379 -4.70 8.13 12.56
N THR A 380 -5.25 7.02 12.99
CA THR A 380 -4.55 5.89 13.62
C THR A 380 -5.13 4.58 13.10
N GLU A 381 -4.29 3.57 12.93
CA GLU A 381 -4.72 2.23 12.52
C GLU A 381 -4.72 1.30 13.71
N ASN A 382 -5.90 0.87 14.11
CA ASN A 382 -6.10 0.08 15.31
C ASN A 382 -6.78 -1.26 15.03
N LEU A 383 -6.69 -2.18 16.02
CA LEU A 383 -7.33 -3.48 15.98
C LEU A 383 -8.80 -3.36 16.38
N TYR A 384 -9.66 -3.93 15.57
CA TYR A 384 -11.10 -4.08 15.78
C TYR A 384 -11.50 -5.54 15.74
N ALA A 385 -12.69 -5.81 16.23
CA ALA A 385 -13.35 -7.11 16.10
C ALA A 385 -14.83 -6.93 15.77
N VAL A 386 -15.36 -7.87 14.99
CA VAL A 386 -16.78 -7.92 14.64
C VAL A 386 -17.31 -9.35 14.79
N ASN A 387 -18.57 -9.48 15.23
CA ASN A 387 -19.26 -10.76 15.31
C ASN A 387 -20.36 -10.90 14.24
N TRP A 388 -21.00 -12.08 14.17
CA TRP A 388 -22.09 -12.35 13.20
C TRP A 388 -23.31 -11.44 13.31
N LYS A 389 -23.47 -10.74 14.43
CA LYS A 389 -24.57 -9.76 14.61
C LYS A 389 -24.20 -8.37 14.09
N GLY A 390 -22.97 -8.17 13.61
CA GLY A 390 -22.46 -6.86 13.24
C GLY A 390 -22.09 -5.99 14.47
N GLU A 391 -21.99 -6.59 15.67
CA GLU A 391 -21.45 -5.88 16.83
C GLU A 391 -19.96 -5.71 16.65
N LEU A 392 -19.54 -4.45 16.52
CA LEU A 392 -18.16 -4.04 16.26
C LEU A 392 -17.56 -3.42 17.52
N LYS A 393 -16.32 -3.74 17.82
CA LYS A 393 -15.57 -3.17 18.93
C LYS A 393 -14.14 -2.83 18.55
N GLN A 394 -13.69 -1.65 18.91
CA GLN A 394 -12.28 -1.27 18.91
C GLN A 394 -11.58 -1.96 20.08
N LEU A 395 -10.50 -2.67 19.82
CA LEU A 395 -9.76 -3.46 20.81
C LEU A 395 -8.46 -2.80 21.24
N THR A 396 -7.89 -1.95 20.41
CA THR A 396 -6.75 -1.08 20.73
C THR A 396 -7.13 0.36 20.46
N ASP A 397 -6.57 1.28 21.25
CA ASP A 397 -6.78 2.73 21.11
C ASP A 397 -5.44 3.42 21.42
N THR A 398 -4.55 3.39 20.47
CA THR A 398 -3.19 3.92 20.61
C THR A 398 -2.87 4.86 19.44
N TRP A 399 -1.93 5.78 19.66
CA TRP A 399 -1.39 6.63 18.59
C TRP A 399 -0.28 5.88 17.83
N ASP A 400 -0.68 4.77 17.21
CA ASP A 400 0.17 3.93 16.39
C ASP A 400 -0.62 3.45 15.18
N ASP A 401 0.11 2.88 14.22
CA ASP A 401 -0.47 2.11 13.15
C ASP A 401 -0.09 0.63 13.35
N PHE A 402 -1.11 -0.21 13.46
CA PHE A 402 -0.96 -1.65 13.34
C PHE A 402 -1.04 -2.03 11.88
N GLY A 403 -0.01 -2.74 11.40
CA GLY A 403 0.02 -3.30 10.05
C GLY A 403 -0.65 -4.67 9.97
N SER A 404 -0.09 -5.56 9.17
CA SER A 404 -0.62 -6.91 8.94
C SER A 404 -1.01 -7.66 10.22
N ILE A 405 -2.05 -8.46 10.14
CA ILE A 405 -2.57 -9.25 11.24
C ILE A 405 -2.47 -10.75 10.92
N ARG A 406 -1.94 -11.55 11.85
CA ARG A 406 -1.89 -13.03 11.75
C ARG A 406 -2.38 -13.66 13.05
N LEU A 407 -3.21 -14.69 12.93
CA LEU A 407 -3.68 -15.46 14.07
C LEU A 407 -2.55 -16.37 14.59
N MET A 408 -2.32 -16.36 15.90
CA MET A 408 -1.51 -17.38 16.54
C MET A 408 -2.32 -18.67 16.66
N ASN A 409 -1.71 -19.80 16.37
CA ASN A 409 -2.40 -21.11 16.38
C ASN A 409 -2.87 -21.59 17.77
N ASN A 410 -2.77 -20.75 18.78
CA ASN A 410 -3.40 -20.96 20.08
C ASN A 410 -4.85 -20.42 20.17
N GLY A 411 -5.36 -19.82 19.07
CA GLY A 411 -6.73 -19.29 18.96
C GLY A 411 -7.06 -18.07 19.83
N MET A 412 -6.09 -17.55 20.61
CA MET A 412 -6.31 -16.49 21.58
C MET A 412 -5.47 -15.25 21.37
N GLN A 413 -4.43 -15.34 20.57
CA GLN A 413 -3.46 -14.27 20.36
C GLN A 413 -3.25 -14.00 18.88
N LEU A 414 -2.83 -12.79 18.62
CA LEU A 414 -2.46 -12.30 17.29
C LEU A 414 -0.99 -11.87 17.31
N VAL A 415 -0.28 -12.09 16.23
CA VAL A 415 0.97 -11.40 15.95
C VAL A 415 0.71 -10.33 14.92
N MET A 416 1.18 -9.11 15.20
CA MET A 416 0.96 -7.92 14.39
C MET A 416 2.22 -7.07 14.35
N GLU A 417 2.45 -6.39 13.27
CA GLU A 417 3.42 -5.29 13.24
C GLU A 417 2.78 -4.00 13.77
N ARG A 418 3.61 -3.16 14.37
CA ARG A 418 3.20 -1.85 14.87
C ARG A 418 4.32 -0.84 14.68
N HIS A 419 3.96 0.34 14.21
CA HIS A 419 4.87 1.46 14.01
C HIS A 419 4.20 2.80 14.35
N ASN A 420 4.99 3.88 14.35
CA ASN A 420 4.50 5.24 14.46
C ASN A 420 5.54 6.23 13.91
N PHE A 421 5.25 7.53 13.90
CA PHE A 421 6.16 8.56 13.39
C PHE A 421 7.57 8.56 14.01
N THR A 422 7.78 7.88 15.13
CA THR A 422 9.05 7.87 15.87
C THR A 422 9.74 6.53 15.94
N ALA A 423 9.14 5.49 15.36
CA ALA A 423 9.68 4.13 15.34
C ALA A 423 9.15 3.33 14.16
N PRO A 424 10.03 2.65 13.39
CA PRO A 424 9.64 1.70 12.37
C PRO A 424 8.97 0.46 12.97
N ALA A 425 8.41 -0.39 12.10
CA ALA A 425 7.71 -1.60 12.51
C ALA A 425 8.59 -2.56 13.32
N ASP A 426 8.01 -3.05 14.41
CA ASP A 426 8.43 -4.21 15.17
C ASP A 426 7.22 -5.14 15.35
N LEU A 427 7.46 -6.43 15.69
CA LEU A 427 6.41 -7.41 15.94
C LEU A 427 5.92 -7.35 17.39
N TYR A 428 4.61 -7.50 17.53
CA TYR A 428 3.91 -7.51 18.81
C TYR A 428 2.98 -8.71 18.93
N ILE A 429 2.83 -9.26 20.14
CA ILE A 429 1.74 -10.14 20.48
C ILE A 429 0.60 -9.31 21.06
N VAL A 430 -0.57 -9.44 20.45
CA VAL A 430 -1.81 -8.84 20.95
C VAL A 430 -2.71 -9.96 21.46
N THR A 431 -3.18 -9.84 22.71
CA THR A 431 -4.18 -10.74 23.28
C THR A 431 -5.50 -9.98 23.38
N PRO A 432 -6.37 -10.14 22.38
CA PRO A 432 -7.61 -9.36 22.29
C PRO A 432 -8.64 -9.79 23.31
N ASN A 433 -9.46 -8.85 23.78
CA ASN A 433 -10.61 -9.14 24.66
C ASN A 433 -11.87 -8.45 24.16
N PHE A 434 -12.69 -9.18 23.40
CA PHE A 434 -13.92 -8.63 22.82
C PHE A 434 -14.92 -8.15 23.86
N LYS A 435 -15.06 -8.85 25.00
CA LYS A 435 -16.02 -8.48 26.05
C LYS A 435 -15.59 -7.23 26.82
N LYS A 436 -14.29 -7.09 27.03
CA LYS A 436 -13.65 -5.98 27.77
C LYS A 436 -12.46 -5.46 26.99
N PRO A 437 -12.65 -4.61 25.98
CA PRO A 437 -11.57 -4.11 25.12
C PRO A 437 -10.39 -3.49 25.90
N GLU A 438 -10.69 -2.83 27.02
CA GLU A 438 -9.71 -2.24 27.92
C GLU A 438 -8.77 -3.27 28.61
N LYS A 439 -9.05 -4.56 28.47
CA LYS A 439 -8.22 -5.68 28.91
C LYS A 439 -7.42 -6.32 27.79
N THR A 440 -7.49 -5.80 26.59
CA THR A 440 -6.60 -6.21 25.50
C THR A 440 -5.16 -5.87 25.88
N THR A 441 -4.25 -6.82 25.72
CA THR A 441 -2.83 -6.59 26.02
C THR A 441 -1.99 -6.59 24.76
N ILE A 442 -0.95 -5.77 24.76
CA ILE A 442 -0.01 -5.58 23.66
C ILE A 442 1.40 -5.73 24.21
N VAL A 443 2.16 -6.70 23.70
CA VAL A 443 3.52 -7.01 24.15
C VAL A 443 4.47 -7.01 22.97
N GLN A 444 5.49 -6.14 23.01
CA GLN A 444 6.52 -6.07 21.98
C GLN A 444 7.40 -7.34 22.01
N LEU A 445 7.62 -7.94 20.84
CA LEU A 445 8.48 -9.12 20.68
C LEU A 445 9.85 -8.76 20.13
N THR A 446 9.90 -7.99 19.04
CA THR A 446 11.15 -7.65 18.36
C THR A 446 11.61 -6.25 18.70
N PHE A 447 12.92 -6.02 18.58
CA PHE A 447 13.57 -4.75 18.82
C PHE A 447 14.62 -4.52 17.72
N GLU A 448 14.20 -4.67 16.44
CA GLU A 448 15.12 -4.75 15.31
C GLU A 448 16.04 -3.53 15.21
N ASN A 449 15.49 -2.35 15.38
CA ASN A 449 16.21 -1.08 15.21
C ASN A 449 16.58 -0.37 16.52
N LYS A 450 16.39 -1.01 17.66
CA LYS A 450 16.65 -0.41 18.99
C LYS A 450 18.06 0.18 19.12
N HIS A 451 19.07 -0.48 18.59
CA HIS A 451 20.48 -0.05 18.65
C HIS A 451 20.75 1.26 17.89
N ILE A 452 19.91 1.64 16.92
CA ILE A 452 19.94 2.93 16.23
C ILE A 452 19.03 3.92 16.95
N LEU A 453 17.80 3.52 17.27
CA LEU A 453 16.79 4.39 17.87
C LEU A 453 17.20 4.92 19.26
N ASP A 454 17.94 4.11 20.05
CA ASP A 454 18.45 4.52 21.36
C ASP A 454 19.50 5.66 21.28
N GLN A 455 20.09 5.89 20.11
CA GLN A 455 21.04 6.97 19.86
C GLN A 455 20.37 8.28 19.41
N LEU A 456 19.06 8.22 19.07
CA LEU A 456 18.33 9.33 18.46
C LEU A 456 17.44 10.05 19.47
N ALA A 457 17.43 11.39 19.41
CA ALA A 457 16.44 12.19 20.08
C ALA A 457 15.11 12.14 19.28
N LYS A 458 14.03 11.83 19.98
CA LYS A 458 12.70 11.69 19.35
C LYS A 458 11.98 13.02 19.28
N PRO A 459 11.23 13.29 18.19
CA PRO A 459 10.31 14.40 18.10
C PRO A 459 9.12 14.19 19.04
N THR A 460 8.44 15.29 19.38
CA THR A 460 7.14 15.25 20.06
C THR A 460 6.02 15.34 19.04
N VAL A 461 5.05 14.44 19.11
CA VAL A 461 3.88 14.42 18.24
C VAL A 461 2.66 14.91 19.00
N GLN A 462 1.89 15.80 18.40
CA GLN A 462 0.67 16.36 18.98
C GLN A 462 -0.48 16.27 17.98
N GLN A 463 -1.69 16.00 18.47
CA GLN A 463 -2.93 16.17 17.71
C GLN A 463 -3.45 17.60 17.87
N ARG A 464 -3.96 18.13 16.74
CA ARG A 464 -4.63 19.41 16.71
C ARG A 464 -5.85 19.34 15.79
N TRP A 465 -7.01 19.67 16.33
CA TRP A 465 -8.21 19.81 15.53
C TRP A 465 -8.30 21.25 15.02
N VAL A 466 -8.34 21.41 13.71
CA VAL A 466 -8.34 22.70 13.02
C VAL A 466 -9.68 22.89 12.33
N LYS A 467 -10.28 24.05 12.54
CA LYS A 467 -11.53 24.41 11.87
C LYS A 467 -11.26 24.77 10.42
N THR A 468 -11.91 24.05 9.51
CA THR A 468 -11.81 24.31 8.07
C THR A 468 -12.59 25.55 7.66
N SER A 469 -12.38 26.06 6.44
CA SER A 469 -13.04 27.27 5.92
C SER A 469 -14.57 27.15 5.81
N ASP A 470 -15.11 25.92 5.70
CA ASP A 470 -16.53 25.62 5.68
C ASP A 470 -17.07 25.14 7.06
N GLY A 471 -16.24 25.20 8.09
CA GLY A 471 -16.62 25.01 9.49
C GLY A 471 -16.58 23.60 10.01
N LYS A 472 -16.08 22.61 9.24
CA LYS A 472 -15.82 21.26 9.73
C LYS A 472 -14.53 21.20 10.56
N GLU A 473 -14.33 20.14 11.32
CA GLU A 473 -13.13 19.90 12.14
C GLU A 473 -12.18 18.92 11.42
N MET A 474 -10.93 19.33 11.27
CA MET A 474 -9.87 18.57 10.59
C MET A 474 -8.75 18.21 11.55
N LEU A 475 -8.48 16.92 11.72
CA LEU A 475 -7.34 16.47 12.49
C LEU A 475 -6.02 16.80 11.76
N THR A 476 -5.11 17.44 12.48
CA THR A 476 -3.78 17.81 11.98
C THR A 476 -2.74 17.32 12.96
N TRP A 477 -1.74 16.59 12.49
CA TRP A 477 -0.57 16.25 13.28
C TRP A 477 0.41 17.43 13.31
N ILE A 478 0.94 17.74 14.49
CA ILE A 478 2.04 18.69 14.68
C ILE A 478 3.22 17.91 15.23
N ILE A 479 4.29 17.84 14.44
CA ILE A 479 5.51 17.13 14.82
C ILE A 479 6.58 18.17 15.16
N LEU A 480 6.96 18.21 16.44
CA LEU A 480 7.90 19.18 16.99
C LEU A 480 9.33 18.64 16.94
N PRO A 481 10.35 19.48 16.67
CA PRO A 481 11.74 19.07 16.70
C PRO A 481 12.15 18.38 18.00
N PRO A 482 13.11 17.43 17.96
CA PRO A 482 13.74 16.93 19.17
C PRO A 482 14.32 18.08 20.01
N ASN A 483 14.22 17.99 21.32
CA ASN A 483 14.65 19.05 22.26
C ASN A 483 13.93 20.38 22.01
N PHE A 484 12.66 20.34 21.69
CA PHE A 484 11.81 21.49 21.43
C PHE A 484 11.85 22.49 22.59
N ASP A 485 11.94 23.76 22.25
CA ASP A 485 11.97 24.90 23.19
C ASP A 485 10.89 25.91 22.76
N GLU A 486 9.81 26.01 23.51
CA GLU A 486 8.66 26.86 23.21
C GLU A 486 8.99 28.36 23.10
N SER A 487 10.11 28.78 23.68
CA SER A 487 10.59 30.18 23.61
C SER A 487 11.20 30.55 22.26
N LYS A 488 11.50 29.55 21.41
CA LYS A 488 12.12 29.73 20.09
C LYS A 488 11.09 29.77 18.98
N LYS A 489 11.53 30.27 17.82
CA LYS A 489 10.77 30.24 16.56
C LYS A 489 11.37 29.19 15.64
N TYR A 490 10.49 28.39 15.03
CA TYR A 490 10.89 27.28 14.14
C TYR A 490 10.37 27.49 12.71
N PRO A 491 11.20 27.26 11.70
CA PRO A 491 10.71 27.10 10.34
C PRO A 491 9.75 25.91 10.27
N THR A 492 8.74 26.00 9.42
CA THR A 492 7.64 25.04 9.43
C THR A 492 7.32 24.53 8.05
N LEU A 493 7.11 23.23 7.93
CA LEU A 493 6.73 22.55 6.70
C LEU A 493 5.26 22.11 6.78
N LEU A 494 4.47 22.53 5.79
CA LEU A 494 3.19 21.90 5.49
C LEU A 494 3.46 20.64 4.69
N PHE A 495 3.01 19.49 5.17
CA PHE A 495 3.06 18.24 4.45
C PHE A 495 1.75 18.03 3.68
N CYS A 496 1.85 17.91 2.37
CA CYS A 496 0.73 17.60 1.48
C CYS A 496 0.75 16.12 1.15
N GLU A 497 -0.23 15.36 1.67
CA GLU A 497 -0.32 13.92 1.47
C GLU A 497 -0.73 13.57 0.04
N GLY A 498 -0.20 12.44 -0.44
CA GLY A 498 -0.53 11.83 -1.72
C GLY A 498 -1.90 11.12 -1.75
N GLY A 499 -2.05 10.20 -2.63
CA GLY A 499 -3.29 9.45 -2.89
C GLY A 499 -4.03 9.98 -4.12
N PRO A 500 -5.18 10.64 -3.98
CA PRO A 500 -5.61 11.49 -2.84
C PRO A 500 -6.24 10.80 -1.63
N GLN A 501 -6.43 9.49 -1.65
CA GLN A 501 -7.16 8.74 -0.61
C GLN A 501 -6.23 7.95 0.33
N SER A 502 -5.15 8.57 0.81
CA SER A 502 -4.20 7.95 1.73
C SER A 502 -4.14 8.72 3.06
N PRO A 503 -4.40 8.11 4.24
CA PRO A 503 -4.46 8.84 5.49
C PRO A 503 -3.08 9.36 5.92
N VAL A 504 -3.03 10.53 6.55
CA VAL A 504 -1.88 10.89 7.37
C VAL A 504 -2.09 10.28 8.75
N SER A 505 -1.87 8.97 8.83
CA SER A 505 -1.94 8.19 10.06
C SER A 505 -0.64 8.32 10.87
N GLN A 506 -0.31 7.33 11.70
CA GLN A 506 0.97 7.28 12.40
C GLN A 506 2.06 6.54 11.59
N PHE A 507 2.00 6.58 10.26
CA PHE A 507 2.87 5.83 9.38
C PHE A 507 4.36 6.10 9.59
N TRP A 508 5.19 5.06 9.51
CA TRP A 508 6.63 5.20 9.35
C TRP A 508 6.99 5.10 7.87
N SER A 509 7.52 6.17 7.32
CA SER A 509 7.96 6.19 5.92
C SER A 509 9.49 6.17 5.80
N TYR A 510 10.01 5.37 4.88
CA TYR A 510 11.41 5.38 4.49
C TYR A 510 11.69 6.39 3.36
N ARG A 511 10.66 7.04 2.84
CA ARG A 511 10.74 8.09 1.80
C ARG A 511 10.39 9.48 2.36
N TRP A 512 9.24 9.61 3.01
CA TRP A 512 8.73 10.84 3.60
C TRP A 512 8.72 10.73 5.13
N ASN A 513 9.89 10.77 5.74
CA ASN A 513 10.06 10.54 7.17
C ASN A 513 9.97 11.83 7.97
N PHE A 514 8.94 11.98 8.78
CA PHE A 514 8.73 13.17 9.60
C PHE A 514 9.79 13.34 10.69
N MET A 515 10.35 12.23 11.20
CA MET A 515 11.43 12.30 12.18
C MET A 515 12.69 12.93 11.59
N ILE A 516 13.02 12.69 10.31
CA ILE A 516 14.11 13.40 9.63
C ILE A 516 13.80 14.88 9.53
N MET A 517 12.61 15.26 9.04
CA MET A 517 12.23 16.67 8.89
C MET A 517 12.31 17.41 10.23
N ALA A 518 11.74 16.82 11.29
CA ALA A 518 11.76 17.40 12.63
C ALA A 518 13.19 17.48 13.20
N SER A 519 14.04 16.47 12.96
CA SER A 519 15.44 16.45 13.41
C SER A 519 16.30 17.56 12.78
N GLN A 520 15.91 18.05 11.59
CA GLN A 520 16.55 19.21 10.96
C GLN A 520 16.06 20.57 11.51
N GLY A 521 15.21 20.54 12.53
CA GLY A 521 14.73 21.76 13.21
C GLY A 521 13.45 22.33 12.63
N TYR A 522 12.71 21.61 11.79
CA TYR A 522 11.40 22.01 11.29
C TYR A 522 10.28 21.53 12.22
N VAL A 523 9.26 22.36 12.39
CA VAL A 523 7.93 21.86 12.79
C VAL A 523 7.24 21.34 11.54
N VAL A 524 6.64 20.14 11.62
CA VAL A 524 5.85 19.59 10.52
C VAL A 524 4.36 19.70 10.84
N VAL A 525 3.59 20.28 9.94
CA VAL A 525 2.14 20.39 10.00
C VAL A 525 1.58 19.44 8.95
N ALA A 526 0.93 18.37 9.38
CA ALA A 526 0.47 17.29 8.52
C ALA A 526 -1.05 17.06 8.69
N PRO A 527 -1.89 17.77 7.90
CA PRO A 527 -3.34 17.75 8.03
C PRO A 527 -3.96 16.54 7.31
N ASN A 528 -5.01 16.01 7.92
CA ASN A 528 -5.92 15.05 7.28
C ASN A 528 -7.05 15.80 6.56
N ARG A 529 -6.71 16.42 5.41
CA ARG A 529 -7.65 17.19 4.58
C ARG A 529 -8.75 16.31 3.98
N ARG A 530 -9.77 16.92 3.35
CA ARG A 530 -10.80 16.19 2.59
C ARG A 530 -10.20 15.18 1.61
N GLY A 531 -10.85 14.03 1.50
CA GLY A 531 -10.44 12.92 0.66
C GLY A 531 -9.53 11.91 1.34
N LEU A 532 -9.13 12.11 2.60
CA LEU A 532 -8.38 11.12 3.36
C LEU A 532 -9.32 10.20 4.15
N PRO A 533 -9.10 8.87 4.17
CA PRO A 533 -9.92 7.93 4.93
C PRO A 533 -9.75 8.08 6.45
N GLY A 534 -10.67 7.49 7.21
CA GLY A 534 -10.64 7.53 8.68
C GLY A 534 -11.45 8.65 9.31
N PHE A 535 -12.25 9.39 8.51
CA PHE A 535 -13.10 10.49 8.97
C PHE A 535 -14.53 10.39 8.42
N GLY A 536 -14.94 9.21 8.02
CA GLY A 536 -16.23 8.90 7.39
C GLY A 536 -16.21 8.98 5.87
N GLN A 537 -17.15 8.28 5.24
CA GLN A 537 -17.27 8.20 3.79
C GLN A 537 -17.53 9.57 3.14
N GLU A 538 -18.34 10.42 3.77
CA GLU A 538 -18.60 11.78 3.28
C GLU A 538 -17.30 12.60 3.15
N TRP A 539 -16.42 12.56 4.18
CA TRP A 539 -15.14 13.23 4.17
C TRP A 539 -14.23 12.73 3.04
N LEU A 540 -14.23 11.42 2.84
CA LEU A 540 -13.45 10.75 1.81
C LEU A 540 -13.92 11.14 0.41
N GLU A 541 -15.23 11.14 0.14
CA GLU A 541 -15.82 11.43 -1.16
C GLU A 541 -15.73 12.90 -1.60
N GLU A 542 -15.63 13.83 -0.67
CA GLU A 542 -15.63 15.27 -0.97
C GLU A 542 -14.41 15.75 -1.79
N ILE A 543 -13.43 14.88 -2.06
CA ILE A 543 -12.30 15.19 -2.94
C ILE A 543 -12.61 14.98 -4.42
N SER A 544 -13.47 14.01 -4.75
CA SER A 544 -13.75 13.62 -6.13
C SER A 544 -14.48 14.74 -6.88
N GLY A 545 -13.96 15.13 -8.05
CA GLY A 545 -14.43 16.28 -8.81
C GLY A 545 -14.09 17.65 -8.20
N ASP A 546 -13.26 17.70 -7.15
CA ASP A 546 -12.89 18.96 -6.48
C ASP A 546 -11.42 19.03 -6.03
N TRP A 547 -10.50 18.53 -6.83
CA TRP A 547 -9.06 18.48 -6.50
C TRP A 547 -8.44 19.85 -6.19
N THR A 548 -9.02 20.92 -6.72
CA THR A 548 -8.54 22.29 -6.54
C THR A 548 -9.43 23.16 -5.65
N GLY A 549 -10.38 22.53 -4.96
CA GLY A 549 -11.36 23.22 -4.13
C GLY A 549 -11.11 23.15 -2.64
N GLN A 550 -11.99 22.43 -1.92
CA GLN A 550 -11.96 22.45 -0.46
C GLN A 550 -10.70 21.83 0.13
N CYS A 551 -10.16 20.76 -0.46
CA CYS A 551 -8.91 20.14 0.01
C CYS A 551 -7.72 21.11 0.02
N MET A 552 -7.64 22.03 -0.94
CA MET A 552 -6.60 23.05 -0.97
C MET A 552 -6.82 24.13 0.10
N LYS A 553 -8.07 24.48 0.37
CA LYS A 553 -8.42 25.37 1.49
C LYS A 553 -8.13 24.74 2.84
N ASP A 554 -8.29 23.43 2.96
CA ASP A 554 -7.97 22.66 4.16
C ASP A 554 -6.46 22.72 4.46
N TYR A 555 -5.59 22.55 3.46
CA TYR A 555 -4.15 22.76 3.60
C TYR A 555 -3.80 24.17 4.08
N LEU A 556 -4.41 25.19 3.47
CA LEU A 556 -4.18 26.60 3.88
C LEU A 556 -4.73 26.86 5.28
N ALA A 557 -5.88 26.31 5.65
CA ALA A 557 -6.44 26.45 7.00
C ALA A 557 -5.51 25.83 8.05
N ALA A 558 -4.90 24.66 7.79
CA ALA A 558 -3.98 24.01 8.70
C ALA A 558 -2.72 24.86 8.97
N ILE A 559 -2.10 25.36 7.90
CA ILE A 559 -0.87 26.17 8.07
C ILE A 559 -1.16 27.55 8.64
N ASP A 560 -2.28 28.17 8.29
CA ASP A 560 -2.71 29.46 8.84
C ASP A 560 -3.04 29.33 10.34
N ASP A 561 -3.73 28.27 10.75
CA ASP A 561 -3.99 27.99 12.16
C ASP A 561 -2.70 27.81 12.95
N ALA A 562 -1.78 26.98 12.44
CA ALA A 562 -0.47 26.80 13.08
C ALA A 562 0.31 28.10 13.19
N ALA A 563 0.39 28.89 12.12
CA ALA A 563 1.11 30.15 12.08
C ALA A 563 0.52 31.21 12.98
N ASN A 564 -0.79 31.25 13.20
CA ASN A 564 -1.47 32.28 13.97
C ASN A 564 -1.64 31.92 15.46
N ASN A 565 -1.75 30.63 15.78
CA ASN A 565 -2.12 30.17 17.11
C ASN A 565 -1.00 29.47 17.86
N LEU A 566 0.11 29.08 17.20
CA LEU A 566 1.26 28.45 17.84
C LEU A 566 2.42 29.43 17.93
N SER A 567 2.73 29.85 19.13
CA SER A 567 3.70 30.93 19.39
C SER A 567 5.10 30.62 18.84
N TYR A 568 5.46 29.39 18.72
CA TYR A 568 6.76 28.89 18.25
C TYR A 568 6.91 28.77 16.73
N ILE A 569 5.88 29.04 15.95
CA ILE A 569 5.97 29.02 14.47
C ILE A 569 6.59 30.34 13.96
N ASP A 570 7.59 30.24 13.10
CA ASP A 570 8.15 31.34 12.34
C ASP A 570 7.33 31.59 11.08
N LYS A 571 6.42 32.54 11.11
CA LYS A 571 5.51 32.88 10.01
C LYS A 571 6.25 33.29 8.72
N ASP A 572 7.49 33.76 8.83
CA ASP A 572 8.31 34.20 7.72
C ASP A 572 9.14 33.05 7.10
N LYS A 573 9.02 31.83 7.64
CA LYS A 573 9.76 30.63 7.22
C LYS A 573 8.86 29.41 7.06
N LEU A 574 7.81 29.56 6.27
CA LEU A 574 6.91 28.45 5.92
C LEU A 574 7.33 27.83 4.58
N GLY A 575 7.30 26.51 4.48
CA GLY A 575 7.47 25.76 3.24
C GLY A 575 6.35 24.74 3.08
N ALA A 576 6.16 24.23 1.86
CA ALA A 576 5.24 23.12 1.62
C ALA A 576 5.93 22.04 0.79
N VAL A 577 5.66 20.77 1.15
CA VAL A 577 6.27 19.59 0.53
C VAL A 577 5.21 18.53 0.29
N GLY A 578 5.33 17.75 -0.79
CA GLY A 578 4.42 16.66 -1.06
C GLY A 578 4.79 15.86 -2.29
N ALA A 579 4.26 14.63 -2.37
CA ALA A 579 4.47 13.72 -3.48
C ALA A 579 3.15 13.25 -4.10
N SER A 580 3.17 12.84 -5.39
CA SER A 580 2.00 12.36 -6.13
C SER A 580 0.88 13.41 -6.09
N PHE A 581 -0.33 13.10 -5.62
CA PHE A 581 -1.36 14.12 -5.37
C PHE A 581 -0.85 15.26 -4.46
N GLY A 582 0.04 14.96 -3.51
CA GLY A 582 0.70 15.98 -2.69
C GLY A 582 1.62 16.88 -3.51
N GLY A 583 2.33 16.33 -4.50
CA GLY A 583 3.13 17.09 -5.47
C GLY A 583 2.27 17.98 -6.36
N PHE A 584 1.14 17.47 -6.86
CA PHE A 584 0.10 18.27 -7.54
C PHE A 584 -0.39 19.41 -6.63
N SER A 585 -0.67 19.12 -5.36
CA SER A 585 -1.10 20.12 -4.38
C SER A 585 -0.07 21.24 -4.21
N VAL A 586 1.21 20.90 -4.16
CA VAL A 586 2.31 21.86 -4.09
C VAL A 586 2.39 22.72 -5.35
N TYR A 587 2.24 22.14 -6.54
CA TYR A 587 2.18 22.91 -7.80
C TYR A 587 1.00 23.87 -7.82
N TYR A 588 -0.18 23.41 -7.37
CA TYR A 588 -1.35 24.28 -7.29
C TYR A 588 -1.14 25.42 -6.30
N LEU A 589 -0.64 25.10 -5.09
CA LEU A 589 -0.36 26.08 -4.05
C LEU A 589 0.68 27.11 -4.49
N ALA A 590 1.67 26.74 -5.30
CA ALA A 590 2.68 27.67 -5.82
C ALA A 590 2.06 28.85 -6.60
N GLY A 591 0.88 28.66 -7.22
CA GLY A 591 0.12 29.73 -7.88
C GLY A 591 -0.97 30.38 -7.00
N HIS A 592 -1.24 29.86 -5.78
CA HIS A 592 -2.42 30.24 -5.00
C HIS A 592 -2.14 30.46 -3.49
N HIS A 593 -0.87 30.57 -3.07
CA HIS A 593 -0.51 30.62 -1.66
C HIS A 593 -0.54 32.02 -1.03
N ASP A 594 -0.80 33.07 -1.79
CA ASP A 594 -0.85 34.46 -1.32
C ASP A 594 0.38 34.83 -0.46
N LYS A 595 1.58 34.49 -0.94
CA LYS A 595 2.89 34.76 -0.34
C LYS A 595 3.14 34.11 1.03
N ARG A 596 2.36 33.09 1.43
CA ARG A 596 2.55 32.38 2.69
C ARG A 596 3.89 31.65 2.75
N PHE A 597 4.22 30.92 1.67
CA PHE A 597 5.39 30.03 1.63
C PHE A 597 6.63 30.72 1.06
N LYS A 598 7.79 30.27 1.48
CA LYS A 598 9.12 30.73 1.05
C LYS A 598 9.85 29.71 0.18
N CYS A 599 9.40 28.45 0.20
CA CYS A 599 9.93 27.40 -0.67
C CYS A 599 8.88 26.27 -0.83
N PHE A 600 9.04 25.52 -1.91
CA PHE A 600 8.24 24.37 -2.23
C PHE A 600 9.10 23.18 -2.65
N ILE A 601 8.67 21.95 -2.33
CA ILE A 601 9.24 20.72 -2.88
C ILE A 601 8.07 19.88 -3.41
N ALA A 602 8.03 19.68 -4.73
CA ALA A 602 7.05 18.85 -5.42
C ALA A 602 7.74 17.60 -5.98
N HIS A 603 7.25 16.43 -5.62
CA HIS A 603 7.78 15.15 -6.06
C HIS A 603 6.70 14.37 -6.80
N ASP A 604 6.97 13.95 -8.02
CA ASP A 604 6.09 13.14 -8.89
C ASP A 604 4.63 13.65 -8.93
N GLY A 605 4.43 14.97 -9.05
CA GLY A 605 3.12 15.60 -9.03
C GLY A 605 2.52 15.80 -10.41
N ALA A 606 1.22 15.60 -10.57
CA ALA A 606 0.50 15.94 -11.79
C ALA A 606 0.51 17.46 -12.01
N PHE A 607 1.21 17.90 -13.04
CA PHE A 607 1.35 19.32 -13.37
C PHE A 607 0.31 19.80 -14.39
N ASN A 608 0.02 18.96 -15.38
CA ASN A 608 -1.00 19.20 -16.41
C ASN A 608 -2.02 18.06 -16.39
N LEU A 609 -3.25 18.35 -15.96
CA LEU A 609 -4.30 17.35 -15.78
C LEU A 609 -4.86 16.79 -17.10
N GLU A 610 -4.77 17.53 -18.22
CA GLU A 610 -5.09 17.00 -19.53
C GLU A 610 -4.05 15.98 -20.00
N ALA A 611 -2.76 16.28 -19.79
CA ALA A 611 -1.66 15.34 -20.07
C ALA A 611 -1.80 14.09 -19.22
N MET A 612 -2.00 14.22 -17.89
CA MET A 612 -2.19 13.10 -17.00
C MET A 612 -3.32 12.17 -17.46
N TYR A 613 -4.45 12.72 -17.91
CA TYR A 613 -5.56 11.89 -18.41
C TYR A 613 -5.16 11.03 -19.61
N THR A 614 -4.31 11.54 -20.50
CA THR A 614 -3.89 10.84 -21.72
C THR A 614 -2.66 9.97 -21.56
N GLU A 615 -1.88 10.18 -20.50
CA GLU A 615 -0.63 9.43 -20.22
C GLU A 615 -0.85 8.28 -19.27
N THR A 616 -1.85 8.36 -18.38
CA THR A 616 -2.13 7.28 -17.43
C THR A 616 -2.77 6.07 -18.10
N GLU A 617 -2.38 4.88 -17.71
CA GLU A 617 -3.06 3.63 -18.01
C GLU A 617 -4.27 3.40 -17.10
N GLU A 618 -4.37 4.11 -15.96
CA GLU A 618 -5.43 4.03 -14.96
C GLU A 618 -6.55 5.04 -15.25
N ASN A 619 -7.20 4.91 -16.40
CA ASN A 619 -8.24 5.87 -16.81
C ASN A 619 -9.48 5.87 -15.90
N TRP A 620 -9.74 4.75 -15.14
CA TRP A 620 -10.79 4.73 -14.11
C TRP A 620 -10.60 5.85 -13.10
N PHE A 621 -9.36 6.09 -12.66
CA PHE A 621 -9.00 7.12 -11.69
C PHE A 621 -9.35 8.51 -12.22
N SER A 622 -8.85 8.86 -13.40
CA SER A 622 -9.15 10.17 -14.03
C SER A 622 -10.64 10.35 -14.30
N ASN A 623 -11.36 9.31 -14.72
CA ASN A 623 -12.80 9.36 -14.96
C ASN A 623 -13.60 9.72 -13.71
N TRP A 624 -13.23 9.18 -12.54
CA TRP A 624 -13.91 9.45 -11.27
C TRP A 624 -13.45 10.77 -10.65
N GLU A 625 -12.14 11.00 -10.58
CA GLU A 625 -11.56 12.12 -9.86
C GLU A 625 -11.74 13.45 -10.61
N TYR A 626 -11.77 13.44 -11.94
CA TYR A 626 -11.99 14.64 -12.73
C TYR A 626 -13.45 14.83 -13.15
N ASP A 627 -14.30 13.86 -12.90
CA ASP A 627 -15.75 13.86 -13.17
C ASP A 627 -16.11 13.75 -14.67
N ASP A 628 -15.17 13.85 -15.62
CA ASP A 628 -15.36 13.63 -17.06
C ASP A 628 -14.04 13.75 -17.82
N ALA A 629 -14.02 13.29 -19.09
CA ALA A 629 -12.87 13.46 -19.98
C ALA A 629 -12.75 14.90 -20.50
N TYR A 630 -11.52 15.38 -20.63
CA TYR A 630 -11.25 16.78 -21.02
C TYR A 630 -11.77 17.16 -22.43
N TRP A 631 -11.87 16.18 -23.34
CA TRP A 631 -12.34 16.38 -24.71
C TRP A 631 -13.87 16.40 -24.87
N ASN A 632 -14.62 16.01 -23.84
CA ASN A 632 -16.08 16.03 -23.91
C ASN A 632 -16.59 17.47 -23.94
N LYS A 633 -17.38 17.79 -24.97
CA LYS A 633 -17.92 19.16 -25.17
C LYS A 633 -19.00 19.51 -24.15
N ASP A 634 -19.72 18.50 -23.66
CA ASP A 634 -20.80 18.57 -22.69
C ASP A 634 -20.38 18.04 -21.31
N ARG A 635 -19.08 18.17 -21.00
CA ARG A 635 -18.51 17.71 -19.73
C ARG A 635 -19.16 18.41 -18.54
N THR A 636 -19.09 17.78 -17.39
CA THR A 636 -19.69 18.31 -16.17
C THR A 636 -19.04 19.62 -15.72
N ALA A 637 -19.73 20.39 -14.89
CA ALA A 637 -19.18 21.62 -14.31
C ALA A 637 -17.93 21.36 -13.45
N ASN A 638 -17.87 20.19 -12.77
CA ASN A 638 -16.71 19.78 -11.98
C ASN A 638 -15.50 19.49 -12.87
N ALA A 639 -15.67 18.75 -13.96
CA ALA A 639 -14.60 18.51 -14.92
C ALA A 639 -14.09 19.81 -15.53
N ASP A 640 -14.99 20.70 -15.94
CA ASP A 640 -14.62 22.00 -16.49
C ASP A 640 -13.81 22.85 -15.48
N LYS A 641 -14.23 22.85 -14.21
CA LYS A 641 -13.49 23.47 -13.11
C LYS A 641 -12.11 22.83 -12.91
N THR A 642 -12.02 21.51 -12.91
CA THR A 642 -10.78 20.74 -12.69
C THR A 642 -9.74 21.11 -13.75
N TYR A 643 -10.07 21.02 -15.03
CA TYR A 643 -9.12 21.34 -16.12
C TYR A 643 -8.75 22.82 -16.19
N LYS A 644 -9.69 23.74 -15.91
CA LYS A 644 -9.41 25.18 -15.84
C LYS A 644 -8.52 25.57 -14.67
N ASN A 645 -8.44 24.74 -13.64
CA ASN A 645 -7.61 24.95 -12.47
C ASN A 645 -6.32 24.09 -12.48
N SER A 646 -5.98 23.47 -13.61
CA SER A 646 -4.75 22.71 -13.75
C SER A 646 -3.52 23.57 -13.45
N PRO A 647 -2.56 23.11 -12.62
CA PRO A 647 -1.45 23.94 -12.11
C PRO A 647 -0.64 24.66 -13.19
N HIS A 648 -0.43 24.02 -14.35
CA HIS A 648 0.36 24.59 -15.46
C HIS A 648 -0.22 25.91 -16.02
N LEU A 649 -1.50 26.20 -15.78
CA LEU A 649 -2.16 27.44 -16.22
C LEU A 649 -1.83 28.63 -15.33
N PHE A 650 -1.14 28.45 -14.21
CA PHE A 650 -0.90 29.49 -13.20
C PHE A 650 0.59 29.74 -12.92
N VAL A 651 1.49 29.25 -13.78
CA VAL A 651 2.94 29.43 -13.60
C VAL A 651 3.39 30.89 -13.65
N ASP A 652 2.61 31.75 -14.29
CA ASP A 652 2.83 33.21 -14.30
C ASP A 652 2.68 33.84 -12.92
N LYS A 653 2.00 33.16 -11.97
CA LYS A 653 1.83 33.59 -10.59
C LYS A 653 2.88 33.04 -9.63
N TRP A 654 3.75 32.15 -10.11
CA TRP A 654 4.78 31.55 -9.27
C TRP A 654 5.88 32.56 -8.97
N ASP A 655 6.00 32.95 -7.72
CA ASP A 655 6.95 33.92 -7.22
C ASP A 655 7.91 33.35 -6.15
N THR A 656 7.79 32.06 -5.88
CA THR A 656 8.49 31.36 -4.78
C THR A 656 9.32 30.21 -5.35
N PRO A 657 10.58 29.99 -4.86
CA PRO A 657 11.41 28.87 -5.31
C PRO A 657 10.73 27.52 -5.09
N ILE A 658 10.81 26.65 -6.10
CA ILE A 658 10.29 25.30 -6.06
C ILE A 658 11.36 24.30 -6.55
N LEU A 659 11.54 23.20 -5.80
CA LEU A 659 12.30 22.04 -6.22
C LEU A 659 11.31 21.02 -6.79
N CYS A 660 11.48 20.67 -8.06
CA CYS A 660 10.73 19.62 -8.73
C CYS A 660 11.58 18.35 -8.82
N ILE A 661 11.01 17.23 -8.38
CA ILE A 661 11.62 15.90 -8.46
C ILE A 661 10.61 15.03 -9.22
N HIS A 662 11.07 14.32 -10.26
CA HIS A 662 10.17 13.53 -11.11
C HIS A 662 10.90 12.32 -11.67
N GLY A 663 10.23 11.19 -11.81
CA GLY A 663 10.77 9.99 -12.43
C GLY A 663 10.86 10.15 -13.95
N GLU A 664 11.91 9.61 -14.58
CA GLU A 664 12.11 9.69 -16.04
C GLU A 664 10.99 9.00 -16.83
N LYS A 665 10.35 8.00 -16.21
CA LYS A 665 9.28 7.18 -16.83
C LYS A 665 7.88 7.48 -16.29
N ASP A 666 7.76 8.41 -15.33
CA ASP A 666 6.52 8.82 -14.70
C ASP A 666 5.79 9.89 -15.52
#